data_c3a7ee1b1158eb2d815de5ac87ce94f5
#
_entry.id   c3a7ee1b1158eb2d815de5ac87ce94f5
#
_cell.length_a   1.000
_cell.length_b   1.000
_cell.length_c   1.000
_cell.angle_alpha   90.00
_cell.angle_beta   90.00
_cell.angle_gamma   90.00
#
_symmetry.space_group_name_H-M   'P 1'
#
loop_
_entity.id
_entity.type
_entity.pdbx_description
1 polymer ?
#
loop_
_entity_poly.entity_id
_entity_poly.type
_entity_poly.pdbx_seq_one_letter_code
_entity_poly.pdbx_strand_id
1 'polypeptide(L)'
;MHNVLRIWGKGVYKARWFIIVAWLILIILGGSVFAKLPSLLSGGGWDVPNSQSAIAGEQLASQFAGRSESSLTLVLRDPDHAVGTPEYKDKLKQIVDRLKTEEGVADVFSILTASEAVSQGLIGTDKNMSIAFIDMNIKADYVMNNVTLYQERLVEQAKLLGVEAHLVGTTAFQGENSEQSKQGLAKAEMIVFPLILLILLLIFRSVVATITSLVVTISSVLVAMGIVYVVANQVELSVFVTNSALMLGLGIGIDYSLFMINRFKQELENNNNTIDALLRTMETTGHTVLFSAITVIAALSALFVVPLPAIKAIAFGGIAVVFVAGLISLSLLPAILGVLGARINKGKIPFLSSSTTSPKTSGWKRWTKAIMRRPVVYLLAALLILAAVAVPAAGMKLYSPDMQILPADTGVRQGFAMLEQSFGKGATSPISIVLHNEKTDLRTADAITTITTLQTKLERGNDVAHVSSVASFFPNTDAAVVTDLLKTESTLPADVRKMTDRYLSQDGHTALLELQLDQYGASDASKDVVIQLRDTVLPEFALPEGTSFSIGGETMQGIDSSKAINDSLLPALGIMLVLIFIILVVTFRSILLPLKAIILNLFSVAATYGILVLVFAKGYGVEIFNAQANGYIIHFVPILLLALLFGLSTDYEVFLVSRIKEEYNKTGNNDESIAEGMEKTGPLITGAAILMFAVFAGFAFSGALPIQMLGFGMAVAIALDATVVRMFLVPVAMKLLGRMNWWFPGRSQVEAVQVRKPLSNQ
;
A
#
# COMPACT_ATOMS: atom_id res chain seq x y z
N MET A 1 -22.00 -18.06 -23.07
CA MET A 1 -21.63 -17.96 -21.67
C MET A 1 -22.81 -18.06 -20.70
N HIS A 2 -23.97 -17.43 -20.93
CA HIS A 2 -25.14 -17.57 -20.07
C HIS A 2 -25.54 -19.05 -19.82
N ASN A 3 -25.55 -19.88 -20.86
CA ASN A 3 -25.83 -21.32 -20.71
C ASN A 3 -24.81 -22.06 -19.86
N VAL A 4 -23.53 -21.65 -19.86
CA VAL A 4 -22.48 -22.30 -19.09
C VAL A 4 -22.69 -22.04 -17.57
N LEU A 5 -22.96 -20.79 -17.18
CA LEU A 5 -23.25 -20.47 -15.78
C LEU A 5 -24.58 -21.09 -15.28
N ARG A 6 -25.54 -21.27 -16.16
CA ARG A 6 -26.75 -21.99 -15.81
C ARG A 6 -26.50 -23.50 -15.58
N ILE A 7 -25.65 -24.12 -16.42
CA ILE A 7 -25.23 -25.52 -16.22
C ILE A 7 -24.43 -25.65 -14.94
N TRP A 8 -23.46 -24.73 -14.69
CA TRP A 8 -22.69 -24.66 -13.49
C TRP A 8 -23.58 -24.51 -12.24
N GLY A 9 -24.56 -23.59 -12.26
CA GLY A 9 -25.52 -23.40 -11.18
C GLY A 9 -26.34 -24.67 -10.87
N LYS A 10 -26.71 -25.46 -11.89
CA LYS A 10 -27.35 -26.78 -11.68
C LYS A 10 -26.41 -27.75 -11.00
N GLY A 11 -25.13 -27.78 -11.38
CA GLY A 11 -24.10 -28.59 -10.75
C GLY A 11 -23.90 -28.21 -9.28
N VAL A 12 -23.76 -26.91 -9.00
CA VAL A 12 -23.63 -26.37 -7.65
C VAL A 12 -24.81 -26.71 -6.77
N TYR A 13 -26.03 -26.59 -7.27
CA TYR A 13 -27.22 -26.96 -6.51
C TYR A 13 -27.28 -28.45 -6.18
N LYS A 14 -26.94 -29.33 -7.13
CA LYS A 14 -26.89 -30.77 -6.89
C LYS A 14 -25.81 -31.16 -5.88
N ALA A 15 -24.63 -30.57 -5.99
CA ALA A 15 -23.47 -30.86 -5.14
C ALA A 15 -23.35 -29.92 -3.91
N ARG A 16 -24.41 -29.15 -3.57
CA ARG A 16 -24.35 -28.07 -2.58
C ARG A 16 -23.73 -28.44 -1.23
N TRP A 17 -24.07 -29.60 -0.70
CA TRP A 17 -23.52 -30.06 0.57
C TRP A 17 -22.03 -30.40 0.47
N PHE A 18 -21.63 -31.05 -0.62
CA PHE A 18 -20.21 -31.32 -0.87
C PHE A 18 -19.39 -30.01 -1.02
N ILE A 19 -19.92 -29.03 -1.75
CA ILE A 19 -19.28 -27.73 -1.92
C ILE A 19 -19.14 -26.99 -0.58
N ILE A 20 -20.19 -26.99 0.25
CA ILE A 20 -20.15 -26.35 1.57
C ILE A 20 -19.08 -27.03 2.45
N VAL A 21 -19.01 -28.37 2.47
CA VAL A 21 -18.00 -29.09 3.26
C VAL A 21 -16.59 -28.82 2.72
N ALA A 22 -16.40 -28.84 1.40
CA ALA A 22 -15.10 -28.56 0.79
C ALA A 22 -14.59 -27.15 1.15
N TRP A 23 -15.44 -26.13 1.04
CA TRP A 23 -15.10 -24.78 1.46
C TRP A 23 -14.87 -24.66 2.96
N LEU A 24 -15.64 -25.35 3.79
CA LEU A 24 -15.43 -25.37 5.24
C LEU A 24 -14.03 -25.90 5.59
N ILE A 25 -13.59 -26.95 4.92
CA ILE A 25 -12.21 -27.45 5.08
C ILE A 25 -11.19 -26.40 4.70
N LEU A 26 -11.33 -25.73 3.55
CA LEU A 26 -10.45 -24.68 3.10
C LEU A 26 -10.42 -23.47 4.06
N ILE A 27 -11.58 -23.11 4.63
CA ILE A 27 -11.70 -22.01 5.61
C ILE A 27 -10.96 -22.39 6.91
N ILE A 28 -11.12 -23.62 7.39
CA ILE A 28 -10.43 -24.10 8.61
C ILE A 28 -8.91 -24.13 8.37
N LEU A 29 -8.47 -24.65 7.22
CA LEU A 29 -7.05 -24.66 6.86
C LEU A 29 -6.49 -23.23 6.75
N GLY A 30 -7.15 -22.32 6.04
CA GLY A 30 -6.72 -20.93 5.92
C GLY A 30 -6.69 -20.20 7.26
N GLY A 31 -7.72 -20.40 8.10
CA GLY A 31 -7.78 -19.85 9.46
C GLY A 31 -6.69 -20.37 10.40
N SER A 32 -6.32 -21.66 10.29
CA SER A 32 -5.27 -22.26 11.13
C SER A 32 -3.87 -21.70 10.86
N VAL A 33 -3.60 -21.26 9.63
CA VAL A 33 -2.29 -20.70 9.25
C VAL A 33 -2.26 -19.17 9.36
N PHE A 34 -3.41 -18.52 9.48
CA PHE A 34 -3.50 -17.05 9.55
C PHE A 34 -2.70 -16.48 10.72
N ALA A 35 -2.75 -17.10 11.89
CA ALA A 35 -1.99 -16.67 13.07
C ALA A 35 -0.46 -16.80 12.90
N LYS A 36 0.01 -17.67 12.00
CA LYS A 36 1.43 -17.89 11.71
C LYS A 36 1.96 -17.00 10.57
N LEU A 37 1.07 -16.42 9.79
CA LEU A 37 1.45 -15.64 8.62
C LEU A 37 2.34 -14.43 8.95
N PRO A 38 2.09 -13.63 10.02
CA PRO A 38 2.91 -12.45 10.33
C PRO A 38 4.40 -12.75 10.55
N SER A 39 4.76 -13.95 11.04
CA SER A 39 6.16 -14.34 11.26
C SER A 39 6.92 -14.70 9.97
N LEU A 40 6.23 -14.83 8.84
CA LEU A 40 6.81 -15.11 7.53
C LEU A 40 6.90 -13.87 6.63
N LEU A 41 6.35 -12.74 7.08
CA LEU A 41 6.28 -11.53 6.29
C LEU A 41 7.36 -10.54 6.73
N SER A 42 8.00 -9.90 5.73
CA SER A 42 9.00 -8.87 5.92
C SER A 42 8.38 -7.48 6.04
N GLY A 43 8.90 -6.63 6.93
CA GLY A 43 8.56 -5.20 6.99
C GLY A 43 9.15 -4.38 5.83
N GLY A 44 10.10 -4.96 5.08
CA GLY A 44 10.82 -4.35 3.98
C GLY A 44 10.15 -4.48 2.61
N GLY A 45 11.00 -4.52 1.57
CA GLY A 45 10.56 -4.68 0.17
C GLY A 45 10.39 -3.36 -0.59
N TRP A 46 10.93 -2.27 -0.05
CA TRP A 46 10.94 -0.95 -0.67
C TRP A 46 12.19 -0.67 -1.50
N ASP A 47 13.17 -1.58 -1.47
CA ASP A 47 14.37 -1.51 -2.28
C ASP A 47 14.09 -1.88 -3.74
N VAL A 48 14.66 -1.09 -4.64
CA VAL A 48 14.62 -1.39 -6.07
C VAL A 48 15.78 -2.34 -6.38
N PRO A 49 15.53 -3.56 -6.82
CA PRO A 49 16.60 -4.51 -7.14
C PRO A 49 17.63 -3.92 -8.12
N ASN A 50 18.91 -4.11 -7.84
CA ASN A 50 20.04 -3.61 -8.64
C ASN A 50 20.13 -2.07 -8.74
N SER A 51 19.46 -1.33 -7.86
CA SER A 51 19.66 0.11 -7.76
C SER A 51 20.95 0.46 -7.00
N GLN A 52 21.37 1.71 -7.08
CA GLN A 52 22.53 2.22 -6.34
C GLN A 52 22.39 1.99 -4.84
N SER A 53 21.20 2.30 -4.29
CA SER A 53 20.93 2.12 -2.86
C SER A 53 20.91 0.66 -2.44
N ALA A 54 20.36 -0.24 -3.27
CA ALA A 54 20.33 -1.67 -2.97
C ALA A 54 21.75 -2.28 -3.01
N ILE A 55 22.56 -1.93 -4.01
CA ILE A 55 23.97 -2.38 -4.11
C ILE A 55 24.76 -1.89 -2.90
N ALA A 56 24.63 -0.61 -2.53
CA ALA A 56 25.33 -0.07 -1.35
C ALA A 56 24.89 -0.77 -0.07
N GLY A 57 23.58 -1.03 0.10
CA GLY A 57 23.03 -1.76 1.25
C GLY A 57 23.58 -3.17 1.38
N GLU A 58 23.63 -3.92 0.27
CA GLU A 58 24.21 -5.28 0.23
C GLU A 58 25.70 -5.27 0.57
N GLN A 59 26.45 -4.32 0.01
CA GLN A 59 27.88 -4.15 0.32
C GLN A 59 28.10 -3.80 1.79
N LEU A 60 27.30 -2.89 2.36
CA LEU A 60 27.35 -2.52 3.77
C LEU A 60 27.09 -3.73 4.68
N ALA A 61 26.05 -4.49 4.39
CA ALA A 61 25.65 -5.64 5.20
C ALA A 61 26.66 -6.80 5.14
N SER A 62 27.28 -7.02 3.96
CA SER A 62 28.14 -8.19 3.73
C SER A 62 29.61 -7.95 4.03
N GLN A 63 30.09 -6.70 3.93
CA GLN A 63 31.54 -6.43 3.92
C GLN A 63 32.03 -5.62 5.15
N PHE A 64 31.13 -4.99 5.90
CA PHE A 64 31.51 -4.15 7.04
C PHE A 64 31.03 -4.74 8.37
N ALA A 65 31.92 -4.75 9.36
CA ALA A 65 31.57 -5.20 10.71
C ALA A 65 30.60 -4.21 11.40
N GLY A 66 29.56 -4.77 12.06
CA GLY A 66 28.59 -3.98 12.81
C GLY A 66 27.69 -3.08 11.97
N ARG A 67 27.54 -3.38 10.68
CA ARG A 67 26.62 -2.70 9.75
C ARG A 67 25.64 -3.66 9.09
N SER A 68 25.31 -4.75 9.79
CA SER A 68 24.26 -5.66 9.31
C SER A 68 22.93 -4.91 9.13
N GLU A 69 22.09 -5.40 8.25
CA GLU A 69 20.74 -4.86 8.07
C GLU A 69 19.91 -4.86 9.35
N SER A 70 20.29 -5.67 10.34
CA SER A 70 19.63 -5.79 11.63
C SER A 70 20.18 -4.84 12.70
N SER A 71 21.23 -4.05 12.42
CA SER A 71 21.85 -3.15 13.40
C SER A 71 20.90 -2.05 13.89
N LEU A 72 21.00 -1.71 15.19
CA LEU A 72 20.23 -0.66 15.83
C LEU A 72 21.16 0.38 16.44
N THR A 73 20.64 1.57 16.69
CA THR A 73 21.35 2.62 17.43
C THR A 73 20.55 2.98 18.68
N LEU A 74 21.19 2.90 19.84
CA LEU A 74 20.67 3.41 21.09
C LEU A 74 20.95 4.91 21.17
N VAL A 75 19.94 5.69 21.51
CA VAL A 75 20.04 7.10 21.88
C VAL A 75 19.70 7.20 23.36
N LEU A 76 20.60 7.77 24.16
CA LEU A 76 20.42 7.91 25.61
C LEU A 76 20.72 9.34 26.05
N ARG A 77 19.78 9.93 26.78
CA ARG A 77 19.88 11.27 27.37
C ARG A 77 19.65 11.20 28.86
N ASP A 78 20.57 11.78 29.63
CA ASP A 78 20.38 12.03 31.06
C ASP A 78 20.14 13.54 31.26
N PRO A 79 18.95 13.97 31.69
CA PRO A 79 18.68 15.39 31.93
C PRO A 79 19.54 16.01 33.01
N ASP A 80 19.99 15.21 33.98
CA ASP A 80 20.65 15.68 35.21
C ASP A 80 22.19 15.59 35.16
N HIS A 81 22.75 14.71 34.29
CA HIS A 81 24.20 14.44 34.29
C HIS A 81 24.78 14.54 32.88
N ALA A 82 25.92 15.19 32.79
CA ALA A 82 26.67 15.27 31.54
C ALA A 82 27.32 13.92 31.18
N VAL A 83 27.43 13.65 29.87
CA VAL A 83 28.12 12.48 29.33
C VAL A 83 29.58 12.47 29.84
N GLY A 84 30.00 11.29 30.29
CA GLY A 84 31.36 11.11 30.84
C GLY A 84 31.43 11.17 32.36
N THR A 85 30.43 11.72 33.07
CA THR A 85 30.36 11.66 34.54
C THR A 85 30.15 10.20 35.01
N PRO A 86 30.60 9.89 36.23
CA PRO A 86 30.44 8.53 36.80
C PRO A 86 28.95 8.10 36.83
N GLU A 87 28.07 9.03 37.20
CA GLU A 87 26.62 8.79 37.30
C GLU A 87 26.01 8.47 35.92
N TYR A 88 26.38 9.21 34.89
CA TYR A 88 25.97 8.94 33.51
C TYR A 88 26.45 7.55 33.06
N LYS A 89 27.73 7.27 33.26
CA LYS A 89 28.35 5.98 32.88
C LYS A 89 27.71 4.80 33.58
N ASP A 90 27.36 4.93 34.86
CA ASP A 90 26.67 3.85 35.59
C ASP A 90 25.26 3.59 35.05
N LYS A 91 24.46 4.63 34.76
CA LYS A 91 23.17 4.52 34.14
C LYS A 91 23.25 3.89 32.72
N LEU A 92 24.19 4.39 31.90
CA LEU A 92 24.41 3.82 30.55
C LEU A 92 24.81 2.34 30.63
N LYS A 93 25.66 1.96 31.60
CA LYS A 93 26.08 0.60 31.82
C LYS A 93 24.88 -0.31 32.14
N GLN A 94 23.98 0.11 33.01
CA GLN A 94 22.77 -0.66 33.35
C GLN A 94 21.87 -0.85 32.14
N ILE A 95 21.72 0.17 31.28
CA ILE A 95 20.98 0.08 30.01
C ILE A 95 21.66 -0.89 29.04
N VAL A 96 22.98 -0.77 28.86
CA VAL A 96 23.77 -1.65 27.97
C VAL A 96 23.74 -3.10 28.46
N ASP A 97 23.92 -3.33 29.75
CA ASP A 97 23.89 -4.68 30.34
C ASP A 97 22.50 -5.33 30.12
N ARG A 98 21.44 -4.54 30.22
CA ARG A 98 20.09 -5.00 29.92
C ARG A 98 19.91 -5.34 28.44
N LEU A 99 20.35 -4.46 27.52
CA LEU A 99 20.27 -4.71 26.08
C LEU A 99 21.01 -5.96 25.66
N LYS A 100 22.17 -6.25 26.27
CA LYS A 100 22.94 -7.48 26.03
C LYS A 100 22.17 -8.76 26.42
N THR A 101 21.10 -8.66 27.23
CA THR A 101 20.24 -9.81 27.55
C THR A 101 19.12 -10.02 26.56
N GLU A 102 18.88 -9.09 25.64
CA GLU A 102 17.86 -9.26 24.58
C GLU A 102 18.37 -10.21 23.49
N GLU A 103 17.45 -10.97 22.93
CA GLU A 103 17.75 -12.00 21.92
C GLU A 103 18.36 -11.36 20.67
N GLY A 104 19.50 -11.88 20.24
CA GLY A 104 20.18 -11.46 19.03
C GLY A 104 21.12 -10.28 19.17
N VAL A 105 21.24 -9.65 20.34
CA VAL A 105 22.27 -8.63 20.60
C VAL A 105 23.63 -9.30 20.72
N ALA A 106 24.51 -9.06 19.75
CA ALA A 106 25.88 -9.59 19.76
C ALA A 106 26.84 -8.74 20.57
N ASP A 107 26.79 -7.41 20.35
CA ASP A 107 27.63 -6.46 21.07
C ASP A 107 27.00 -5.06 21.07
N VAL A 108 27.44 -4.23 22.03
CA VAL A 108 27.05 -2.83 22.13
C VAL A 108 28.30 -1.96 22.25
N PHE A 109 28.56 -1.17 21.23
CA PHE A 109 29.68 -0.22 21.22
C PHE A 109 29.20 1.16 21.68
N SER A 110 29.81 1.69 22.75
CA SER A 110 29.39 2.94 23.38
C SER A 110 30.59 3.69 23.97
N ILE A 111 30.38 4.86 24.56
CA ILE A 111 31.41 5.60 25.32
C ILE A 111 32.02 4.81 26.47
N LEU A 112 31.42 3.70 26.91
CA LEU A 112 31.98 2.81 27.93
C LEU A 112 33.15 1.96 27.41
N THR A 113 33.18 1.71 26.11
CA THR A 113 34.15 0.84 25.44
C THR A 113 35.07 1.62 24.49
N ALA A 114 34.73 2.88 24.18
CA ALA A 114 35.47 3.76 23.29
C ALA A 114 36.55 4.55 24.03
N SER A 115 37.71 4.78 23.38
CA SER A 115 38.72 5.71 23.82
C SER A 115 38.22 7.15 23.81
N GLU A 116 38.88 8.06 24.43
CA GLU A 116 38.49 9.49 24.51
C GLU A 116 38.34 10.11 23.09
N ALA A 117 39.23 9.77 22.18
CA ALA A 117 39.18 10.26 20.80
C ALA A 117 37.95 9.78 20.04
N VAL A 118 37.57 8.52 20.18
CA VAL A 118 36.40 7.93 19.52
C VAL A 118 35.09 8.36 20.21
N SER A 119 35.14 8.51 21.55
CA SER A 119 33.96 8.90 22.35
C SER A 119 33.38 10.24 21.93
N GLN A 120 34.22 11.20 21.49
CA GLN A 120 33.76 12.54 21.07
C GLN A 120 32.72 12.45 19.94
N GLY A 121 32.84 11.52 18.98
CA GLY A 121 31.88 11.30 17.93
C GLY A 121 30.57 10.64 18.38
N LEU A 122 30.54 10.10 19.60
CA LEU A 122 29.34 9.47 20.18
C LEU A 122 28.57 10.40 21.13
N ILE A 123 29.04 11.63 21.35
CA ILE A 123 28.46 12.59 22.29
C ILE A 123 27.77 13.70 21.52
N GLY A 124 26.52 13.97 21.88
CA GLY A 124 25.74 15.06 21.31
C GLY A 124 26.24 16.46 21.71
N THR A 125 25.85 17.45 20.93
CA THR A 125 26.22 18.84 21.13
C THR A 125 25.80 19.42 22.50
N ASP A 126 24.72 18.92 23.07
CA ASP A 126 24.19 19.29 24.39
C ASP A 126 24.93 18.63 25.55
N LYS A 127 25.90 17.75 25.27
CA LYS A 127 26.77 17.07 26.24
C LYS A 127 26.07 16.22 27.31
N ASN A 128 24.76 16.04 27.26
CA ASN A 128 24.02 15.17 28.17
C ASN A 128 23.34 13.99 27.42
N MET A 129 23.67 13.83 26.13
CA MET A 129 23.20 12.76 25.26
C MET A 129 24.37 12.05 24.60
N SER A 130 24.30 10.71 24.55
CA SER A 130 25.20 9.88 23.76
C SER A 130 24.46 8.88 22.93
N ILE A 131 25.13 8.35 21.89
CA ILE A 131 24.66 7.22 21.09
C ILE A 131 25.51 5.98 21.34
N ALA A 132 24.90 4.80 21.11
CA ALA A 132 25.62 3.53 21.10
C ALA A 132 25.15 2.68 19.93
N PHE A 133 26.07 1.99 19.25
CA PHE A 133 25.76 1.07 18.17
C PHE A 133 25.51 -0.34 18.73
N ILE A 134 24.41 -0.95 18.34
CA ILE A 134 24.00 -2.29 18.74
C ILE A 134 24.16 -3.22 17.55
N ASP A 135 25.12 -4.11 17.64
CA ASP A 135 25.35 -5.11 16.61
C ASP A 135 24.47 -6.33 16.89
N MET A 136 23.70 -6.74 15.88
CA MET A 136 22.77 -7.87 15.97
C MET A 136 23.31 -9.05 15.15
N ASN A 137 23.14 -10.28 15.67
CA ASN A 137 23.57 -11.53 15.01
C ASN A 137 22.39 -12.36 14.48
N ILE A 138 21.24 -11.73 14.32
CA ILE A 138 20.00 -12.32 13.82
C ILE A 138 19.50 -11.57 12.60
N LYS A 139 18.58 -12.20 11.84
CA LYS A 139 18.02 -11.60 10.63
C LYS A 139 17.25 -10.30 10.92
N ALA A 140 17.32 -9.35 10.01
CA ALA A 140 16.64 -8.07 10.10
C ALA A 140 15.12 -8.21 10.33
N ASP A 141 14.46 -9.15 9.65
CA ASP A 141 13.03 -9.42 9.83
C ASP A 141 12.65 -9.79 11.28
N TYR A 142 13.52 -10.54 11.97
CA TYR A 142 13.28 -10.86 13.37
C TYR A 142 13.36 -9.60 14.24
N VAL A 143 14.38 -8.76 14.02
CA VAL A 143 14.53 -7.50 14.75
C VAL A 143 13.35 -6.58 14.46
N MET A 144 12.95 -6.41 13.19
CA MET A 144 11.80 -5.59 12.80
C MET A 144 10.51 -6.03 13.51
N ASN A 145 10.28 -7.34 13.63
CA ASN A 145 9.08 -7.87 14.30
C ASN A 145 9.11 -7.73 15.83
N ASN A 146 10.29 -7.50 16.43
CA ASN A 146 10.46 -7.43 17.89
C ASN A 146 10.94 -6.07 18.40
N VAL A 147 11.29 -5.14 17.52
CA VAL A 147 11.88 -3.85 17.92
C VAL A 147 10.97 -3.03 18.83
N THR A 148 9.67 -3.06 18.62
CA THR A 148 8.70 -2.38 19.49
C THR A 148 8.74 -2.95 20.90
N LEU A 149 8.87 -4.28 21.06
CA LEU A 149 9.02 -4.92 22.34
C LEU A 149 10.35 -4.57 23.02
N TYR A 150 11.45 -4.52 22.25
CA TYR A 150 12.75 -4.06 22.76
C TYR A 150 12.69 -2.60 23.21
N GLN A 151 12.02 -1.76 22.43
CA GLN A 151 11.80 -0.34 22.74
C GLN A 151 10.98 -0.16 24.03
N GLU A 152 9.88 -0.88 24.19
CA GLU A 152 9.03 -0.80 25.40
C GLU A 152 9.82 -1.16 26.66
N ARG A 153 10.55 -2.28 26.62
CA ARG A 153 11.39 -2.74 27.76
C ARG A 153 12.51 -1.76 28.07
N LEU A 154 13.13 -1.17 27.04
CA LEU A 154 14.17 -0.17 27.20
C LEU A 154 13.63 1.10 27.85
N VAL A 155 12.49 1.60 27.39
CA VAL A 155 11.85 2.82 27.94
C VAL A 155 11.42 2.61 29.39
N GLU A 156 10.90 1.42 29.73
CA GLU A 156 10.52 1.10 31.10
C GLU A 156 11.75 1.16 32.05
N GLN A 157 12.86 0.55 31.64
CA GLN A 157 14.10 0.61 32.42
C GLN A 157 14.68 2.04 32.49
N ALA A 158 14.66 2.75 31.39
CA ALA A 158 15.15 4.12 31.34
C ALA A 158 14.40 5.03 32.32
N LYS A 159 13.09 4.90 32.42
CA LYS A 159 12.25 5.62 33.38
C LYS A 159 12.65 5.35 34.84
N LEU A 160 13.00 4.09 35.18
CA LEU A 160 13.44 3.73 36.53
C LEU A 160 14.77 4.40 36.88
N LEU A 161 15.63 4.65 35.90
CA LEU A 161 16.95 5.31 36.04
C LEU A 161 16.87 6.82 35.91
N GLY A 162 15.72 7.40 35.60
CA GLY A 162 15.54 8.83 35.37
C GLY A 162 16.26 9.31 34.10
N VAL A 163 16.36 8.48 33.07
CA VAL A 163 16.92 8.80 31.75
C VAL A 163 15.93 8.59 30.63
N GLU A 164 16.18 9.19 29.49
CA GLU A 164 15.46 8.94 28.24
C GLU A 164 16.31 8.03 27.35
N ALA A 165 15.77 6.90 26.91
CA ALA A 165 16.49 5.97 26.05
C ALA A 165 15.56 5.40 24.97
N HIS A 166 16.04 5.42 23.72
CA HIS A 166 15.29 4.95 22.57
C HIS A 166 16.20 4.23 21.58
N LEU A 167 15.59 3.27 20.86
CA LEU A 167 16.22 2.61 19.72
C LEU A 167 15.83 3.33 18.44
N VAL A 168 16.81 3.57 17.57
CA VAL A 168 16.65 4.21 16.27
C VAL A 168 17.42 3.44 15.19
N GLY A 169 17.26 3.84 13.93
CA GLY A 169 17.89 3.24 12.77
C GLY A 169 16.82 2.72 11.78
N THR A 170 17.25 2.35 10.59
CA THR A 170 16.34 1.91 9.51
C THR A 170 15.48 0.70 9.90
N THR A 171 16.09 -0.29 10.56
CA THR A 171 15.37 -1.48 11.07
C THR A 171 14.35 -1.11 12.14
N ALA A 172 14.68 -0.20 13.05
CA ALA A 172 13.74 0.30 14.05
C ALA A 172 12.56 1.04 13.41
N PHE A 173 12.83 1.89 12.41
CA PHE A 173 11.79 2.59 11.64
C PHE A 173 10.87 1.61 10.91
N GLN A 174 11.43 0.65 10.19
CA GLN A 174 10.63 -0.32 9.43
C GLN A 174 9.78 -1.19 10.34
N GLY A 175 10.33 -1.63 11.48
CA GLY A 175 9.60 -2.41 12.47
C GLY A 175 8.46 -1.62 13.11
N GLU A 176 8.69 -0.37 13.53
CA GLU A 176 7.66 0.50 14.09
C GLU A 176 6.58 0.81 13.05
N ASN A 177 6.95 1.11 11.80
CA ASN A 177 6.00 1.35 10.72
C ASN A 177 5.14 0.11 10.42
N SER A 178 5.73 -1.09 10.48
CA SER A 178 4.99 -2.35 10.36
C SER A 178 3.99 -2.53 11.50
N GLU A 179 4.40 -2.26 12.73
CA GLU A 179 3.54 -2.39 13.92
C GLU A 179 2.41 -1.33 13.89
N GLN A 180 2.72 -0.09 13.55
CA GLN A 180 1.72 0.97 13.36
C GLN A 180 0.71 0.61 12.26
N SER A 181 1.17 -0.04 11.19
CA SER A 181 0.30 -0.54 10.13
C SER A 181 -0.64 -1.64 10.62
N LYS A 182 -0.14 -2.59 11.43
CA LYS A 182 -0.96 -3.67 12.04
C LYS A 182 -1.99 -3.09 13.02
N GLN A 183 -1.56 -2.20 13.92
CA GLN A 183 -2.45 -1.54 14.88
C GLN A 183 -3.48 -0.65 14.19
N GLY A 184 -3.05 0.09 13.16
CA GLY A 184 -3.92 0.93 12.34
C GLY A 184 -4.99 0.10 11.63
N LEU A 185 -4.60 -1.05 11.07
CA LEU A 185 -5.54 -1.98 10.44
C LEU A 185 -6.57 -2.51 11.45
N ALA A 186 -6.13 -2.94 12.63
CA ALA A 186 -7.02 -3.41 13.70
C ALA A 186 -8.00 -2.31 14.17
N LYS A 187 -7.53 -1.06 14.32
CA LYS A 187 -8.40 0.09 14.64
C LYS A 187 -9.42 0.35 13.53
N ALA A 188 -8.99 0.32 12.27
CA ALA A 188 -9.89 0.47 11.13
C ALA A 188 -10.96 -0.61 11.10
N GLU A 189 -10.59 -1.88 11.31
CA GLU A 189 -11.53 -3.00 11.37
C GLU A 189 -12.55 -2.85 12.49
N MET A 190 -12.14 -2.37 13.67
CA MET A 190 -13.03 -2.10 14.80
C MET A 190 -14.12 -1.08 14.46
N ILE A 191 -13.81 -0.09 13.63
CA ILE A 191 -14.75 0.94 13.15
C ILE A 191 -15.61 0.39 12.00
N VAL A 192 -14.97 -0.26 11.05
CA VAL A 192 -15.57 -0.70 9.79
C VAL A 192 -16.57 -1.84 10.02
N PHE A 193 -16.26 -2.81 10.88
CA PHE A 193 -17.08 -4.01 11.07
C PHE A 193 -18.51 -3.72 11.57
N PRO A 194 -18.72 -2.92 12.65
CA PRO A 194 -20.05 -2.51 13.08
C PRO A 194 -20.80 -1.71 12.02
N LEU A 195 -20.09 -0.84 11.29
CA LEU A 195 -20.66 0.00 10.24
C LEU A 195 -21.15 -0.84 9.05
N ILE A 196 -20.34 -1.80 8.61
CA ILE A 196 -20.73 -2.79 7.60
C ILE A 196 -21.99 -3.55 8.04
N LEU A 197 -22.00 -4.08 9.27
CA LEU A 197 -23.13 -4.83 9.80
C LEU A 197 -24.41 -4.00 9.74
N LEU A 198 -24.35 -2.74 10.20
CA LEU A 198 -25.48 -1.82 10.19
C LEU A 198 -25.97 -1.55 8.77
N ILE A 199 -25.06 -1.20 7.84
CA ILE A 199 -25.40 -0.88 6.45
C ILE A 199 -26.00 -2.10 5.74
N LEU A 200 -25.41 -3.29 5.92
CA LEU A 200 -25.94 -4.53 5.34
C LEU A 200 -27.33 -4.88 5.87
N LEU A 201 -27.56 -4.67 7.18
CA LEU A 201 -28.91 -4.83 7.76
C LEU A 201 -29.92 -3.87 7.14
N LEU A 202 -29.54 -2.62 6.90
CA LEU A 202 -30.39 -1.62 6.24
C LEU A 202 -30.69 -1.99 4.77
N ILE A 203 -29.71 -2.50 4.03
CA ILE A 203 -29.85 -2.85 2.62
C ILE A 203 -30.66 -4.16 2.48
N PHE A 204 -30.27 -5.22 3.18
CA PHE A 204 -30.91 -6.52 3.05
C PHE A 204 -32.24 -6.62 3.79
N ARG A 205 -32.44 -5.80 4.85
CA ARG A 205 -33.60 -5.87 5.73
C ARG A 205 -33.87 -7.26 6.29
N SER A 206 -32.82 -8.08 6.40
CA SER A 206 -32.85 -9.47 6.83
C SER A 206 -31.55 -9.85 7.53
N VAL A 207 -31.65 -10.35 8.75
CA VAL A 207 -30.51 -10.82 9.54
C VAL A 207 -29.82 -11.99 8.85
N VAL A 208 -30.59 -12.95 8.30
CA VAL A 208 -30.02 -14.15 7.63
C VAL A 208 -29.21 -13.74 6.39
N ALA A 209 -29.71 -12.83 5.58
CA ALA A 209 -28.99 -12.34 4.40
C ALA A 209 -27.68 -11.61 4.80
N THR A 210 -27.73 -10.78 5.85
CA THR A 210 -26.55 -10.07 6.38
C THR A 210 -25.48 -11.04 6.88
N ILE A 211 -25.87 -12.02 7.70
CA ILE A 211 -24.94 -13.03 8.20
C ILE A 211 -24.34 -13.84 7.04
N THR A 212 -25.17 -14.24 6.06
CA THR A 212 -24.69 -14.97 4.87
C THR A 212 -23.64 -14.16 4.12
N SER A 213 -23.86 -12.87 3.90
CA SER A 213 -22.89 -11.98 3.24
C SER A 213 -21.58 -11.89 4.03
N LEU A 214 -21.63 -11.69 5.35
CA LEU A 214 -20.45 -11.61 6.20
C LEU A 214 -19.67 -12.93 6.25
N VAL A 215 -20.36 -14.07 6.38
CA VAL A 215 -19.72 -15.40 6.38
C VAL A 215 -18.95 -15.61 5.07
N VAL A 216 -19.57 -15.32 3.93
CA VAL A 216 -18.93 -15.45 2.61
C VAL A 216 -17.72 -14.55 2.49
N THR A 217 -17.81 -13.31 2.95
CA THR A 217 -16.71 -12.34 2.91
C THR A 217 -15.53 -12.76 3.79
N ILE A 218 -15.79 -13.12 5.05
CA ILE A 218 -14.75 -13.59 5.97
C ILE A 218 -14.09 -14.87 5.42
N SER A 219 -14.90 -15.77 4.86
CA SER A 219 -14.39 -16.99 4.22
C SER A 219 -13.41 -16.69 3.08
N SER A 220 -13.71 -15.67 2.26
CA SER A 220 -12.83 -15.29 1.16
C SER A 220 -11.48 -14.77 1.65
N VAL A 221 -11.48 -13.99 2.70
CA VAL A 221 -10.26 -13.47 3.33
C VAL A 221 -9.43 -14.61 3.92
N LEU A 222 -10.03 -15.48 4.73
CA LEU A 222 -9.30 -16.58 5.38
C LEU A 222 -8.65 -17.54 4.39
N VAL A 223 -9.37 -17.89 3.31
CA VAL A 223 -8.82 -18.77 2.27
C VAL A 223 -7.72 -18.07 1.46
N ALA A 224 -7.90 -16.77 1.15
CA ALA A 224 -6.88 -15.99 0.47
C ALA A 224 -5.59 -15.88 1.33
N MET A 225 -5.73 -15.68 2.64
CA MET A 225 -4.59 -15.69 3.57
C MET A 225 -3.89 -17.06 3.62
N GLY A 226 -4.64 -18.17 3.47
CA GLY A 226 -4.07 -19.49 3.30
C GLY A 226 -3.20 -19.60 2.04
N ILE A 227 -3.63 -19.01 0.92
CA ILE A 227 -2.83 -18.94 -0.33
C ILE A 227 -1.57 -18.09 -0.10
N VAL A 228 -1.72 -16.92 0.53
CA VAL A 228 -0.58 -16.04 0.85
C VAL A 228 0.44 -16.77 1.74
N TYR A 229 -0.02 -17.52 2.75
CA TYR A 229 0.84 -18.32 3.63
C TYR A 229 1.67 -19.36 2.84
N VAL A 230 1.05 -20.09 1.93
CA VAL A 230 1.74 -21.09 1.10
C VAL A 230 2.83 -20.44 0.25
N VAL A 231 2.55 -19.27 -0.34
CA VAL A 231 3.51 -18.52 -1.17
C VAL A 231 4.61 -17.89 -0.30
N ALA A 232 4.27 -17.33 0.87
CA ALA A 232 5.23 -16.74 1.79
C ALA A 232 6.28 -17.73 2.33
N ASN A 233 5.99 -19.03 2.33
CA ASN A 233 6.99 -20.06 2.64
C ASN A 233 8.00 -20.31 1.52
N GLN A 234 7.77 -19.79 0.31
CA GLN A 234 8.63 -20.03 -0.86
C GLN A 234 9.29 -18.74 -1.36
N VAL A 235 8.64 -17.60 -1.17
CA VAL A 235 9.07 -16.28 -1.64
C VAL A 235 8.86 -15.28 -0.52
N GLU A 236 9.84 -14.42 -0.29
CA GLU A 236 9.71 -13.32 0.65
C GLU A 236 8.61 -12.36 0.21
N LEU A 237 7.64 -12.13 1.09
CA LEU A 237 6.52 -11.22 0.87
C LEU A 237 6.51 -10.13 1.93
N SER A 238 6.24 -8.91 1.49
CA SER A 238 6.05 -7.77 2.41
C SER A 238 4.75 -7.89 3.20
N VAL A 239 4.76 -7.41 4.46
CA VAL A 239 3.60 -7.34 5.36
C VAL A 239 2.39 -6.63 4.73
N PHE A 240 2.60 -5.76 3.75
CA PHE A 240 1.55 -5.05 3.04
C PHE A 240 0.66 -5.96 2.17
N VAL A 241 1.04 -7.21 1.94
CA VAL A 241 0.18 -8.24 1.31
C VAL A 241 -1.09 -8.47 2.13
N THR A 242 -0.97 -8.52 3.46
CA THR A 242 -2.13 -8.67 4.36
C THR A 242 -3.03 -7.45 4.34
N ASN A 243 -2.46 -6.24 4.37
CA ASN A 243 -3.23 -5.00 4.35
C ASN A 243 -4.11 -4.91 3.09
N SER A 244 -3.53 -5.18 1.92
CA SER A 244 -4.27 -5.16 0.66
C SER A 244 -5.35 -6.22 0.60
N ALA A 245 -5.05 -7.45 1.00
CA ALA A 245 -6.00 -8.55 0.96
C ALA A 245 -7.16 -8.35 1.95
N LEU A 246 -6.93 -7.82 3.16
CA LEU A 246 -7.98 -7.50 4.12
C LEU A 246 -8.86 -6.35 3.63
N MET A 247 -8.25 -5.23 3.20
CA MET A 247 -8.97 -4.05 2.74
C MET A 247 -9.84 -4.35 1.51
N LEU A 248 -9.27 -5.03 0.50
CA LEU A 248 -10.00 -5.41 -0.71
C LEU A 248 -10.97 -6.56 -0.46
N GLY A 249 -10.60 -7.52 0.38
CA GLY A 249 -11.43 -8.67 0.71
C GLY A 249 -12.73 -8.28 1.39
N LEU A 250 -12.67 -7.35 2.34
CA LEU A 250 -13.87 -6.80 2.98
C LEU A 250 -14.74 -6.04 1.96
N GLY A 251 -14.16 -5.16 1.15
CA GLY A 251 -14.91 -4.40 0.16
C GLY A 251 -15.57 -5.28 -0.89
N ILE A 252 -14.75 -6.00 -1.67
CA ILE A 252 -15.21 -6.77 -2.84
C ILE A 252 -16.04 -8.00 -2.46
N GLY A 253 -15.65 -8.70 -1.37
CA GLY A 253 -16.37 -9.88 -0.90
C GLY A 253 -17.82 -9.55 -0.52
N ILE A 254 -18.02 -8.39 0.13
CA ILE A 254 -19.35 -7.91 0.48
C ILE A 254 -20.14 -7.53 -0.77
N ASP A 255 -19.51 -6.82 -1.71
CA ASP A 255 -20.18 -6.37 -2.93
C ASP A 255 -20.69 -7.53 -3.77
N TYR A 256 -19.86 -8.55 -4.02
CA TYR A 256 -20.28 -9.72 -4.80
C TYR A 256 -21.42 -10.45 -4.12
N SER A 257 -21.34 -10.63 -2.80
CA SER A 257 -22.43 -11.26 -2.04
C SER A 257 -23.69 -10.40 -2.03
N LEU A 258 -23.57 -9.08 -1.95
CA LEU A 258 -24.67 -8.12 -1.98
C LEU A 258 -25.46 -8.23 -3.29
N PHE A 259 -24.79 -8.22 -4.43
CA PHE A 259 -25.43 -8.34 -5.75
C PHE A 259 -26.10 -9.69 -5.91
N MET A 260 -25.44 -10.78 -5.57
CA MET A 260 -25.96 -12.13 -5.69
C MET A 260 -27.18 -12.37 -4.81
N ILE A 261 -27.11 -11.98 -3.53
CA ILE A 261 -28.21 -12.15 -2.56
C ILE A 261 -29.43 -11.32 -2.97
N ASN A 262 -29.23 -10.05 -3.33
CA ASN A 262 -30.35 -9.19 -3.75
C ASN A 262 -31.03 -9.71 -5.02
N ARG A 263 -30.25 -10.15 -5.99
CA ARG A 263 -30.82 -10.75 -7.21
C ARG A 263 -31.60 -12.03 -6.91
N PHE A 264 -31.05 -12.90 -6.08
CA PHE A 264 -31.71 -14.12 -5.67
C PHE A 264 -33.03 -13.83 -4.94
N LYS A 265 -33.09 -12.83 -4.07
CA LYS A 265 -34.32 -12.39 -3.39
C LYS A 265 -35.36 -11.91 -4.40
N GLN A 266 -34.99 -11.09 -5.39
CA GLN A 266 -35.86 -10.60 -6.43
C GLN A 266 -36.42 -11.74 -7.28
N GLU A 267 -35.58 -12.72 -7.67
CA GLU A 267 -36.04 -13.87 -8.46
C GLU A 267 -36.92 -14.83 -7.65
N LEU A 268 -36.70 -14.96 -6.34
CA LEU A 268 -37.59 -15.71 -5.44
C LEU A 268 -38.99 -15.09 -5.33
N GLU A 269 -39.07 -13.75 -5.26
CA GLU A 269 -40.35 -13.05 -5.24
C GLU A 269 -41.15 -13.24 -6.53
N ASN A 270 -40.47 -13.35 -7.68
CA ASN A 270 -41.09 -13.49 -8.97
C ASN A 270 -41.58 -14.94 -9.28
N ASN A 271 -40.82 -15.96 -8.79
CA ASN A 271 -41.03 -17.35 -9.28
C ASN A 271 -41.35 -18.38 -8.18
N ASN A 272 -41.29 -18.04 -6.90
CA ASN A 272 -41.52 -18.94 -5.74
C ASN A 272 -40.76 -20.30 -5.76
N ASN A 273 -39.81 -20.49 -6.71
CA ASN A 273 -39.01 -21.70 -6.87
C ASN A 273 -37.53 -21.39 -6.63
N THR A 274 -36.94 -22.00 -5.61
CA THR A 274 -35.54 -21.79 -5.20
C THR A 274 -34.56 -22.14 -6.33
N ILE A 275 -34.81 -23.22 -7.08
CA ILE A 275 -33.86 -23.64 -8.13
C ILE A 275 -33.90 -22.65 -9.30
N ASP A 276 -35.06 -22.26 -9.75
CA ASP A 276 -35.20 -21.34 -10.88
C ASP A 276 -34.66 -19.95 -10.53
N ALA A 277 -34.92 -19.47 -9.30
CA ALA A 277 -34.34 -18.22 -8.79
C ALA A 277 -32.80 -18.27 -8.76
N LEU A 278 -32.22 -19.40 -8.30
CA LEU A 278 -30.79 -19.60 -8.28
C LEU A 278 -30.19 -19.60 -9.68
N LEU A 279 -30.79 -20.34 -10.61
CA LEU A 279 -30.28 -20.45 -11.97
C LEU A 279 -30.32 -19.11 -12.71
N ARG A 280 -31.40 -18.33 -12.55
CA ARG A 280 -31.48 -16.97 -13.12
C ARG A 280 -30.48 -16.01 -12.49
N THR A 281 -30.26 -16.11 -11.17
CA THR A 281 -29.22 -15.32 -10.47
C THR A 281 -27.86 -15.64 -11.04
N MET A 282 -27.50 -16.91 -11.21
CA MET A 282 -26.24 -17.33 -11.78
C MET A 282 -26.07 -16.87 -13.24
N GLU A 283 -27.12 -16.98 -14.03
CA GLU A 283 -27.13 -16.59 -15.45
C GLU A 283 -26.93 -15.07 -15.64
N THR A 284 -27.45 -14.24 -14.73
CA THR A 284 -27.40 -12.77 -14.82
C THR A 284 -26.28 -12.21 -13.96
N THR A 285 -26.45 -12.19 -12.64
CA THR A 285 -25.50 -11.58 -11.70
C THR A 285 -24.21 -12.38 -11.57
N GLY A 286 -24.26 -13.71 -11.65
CA GLY A 286 -23.05 -14.55 -11.68
C GLY A 286 -22.12 -14.22 -12.84
N HIS A 287 -22.69 -13.93 -14.02
CA HIS A 287 -21.93 -13.44 -15.17
C HIS A 287 -21.22 -12.10 -14.86
N THR A 288 -21.93 -11.17 -14.24
CA THR A 288 -21.36 -9.87 -13.87
C THR A 288 -20.23 -10.02 -12.86
N VAL A 289 -20.42 -10.81 -11.79
CA VAL A 289 -19.41 -11.08 -10.77
C VAL A 289 -18.12 -11.69 -11.38
N LEU A 290 -18.28 -12.63 -12.32
CA LEU A 290 -17.12 -13.24 -12.99
C LEU A 290 -16.30 -12.21 -13.77
N PHE A 291 -16.96 -11.37 -14.58
CA PHE A 291 -16.24 -10.33 -15.35
C PHE A 291 -15.66 -9.26 -14.46
N SER A 292 -16.35 -8.88 -13.41
CA SER A 292 -15.88 -7.97 -12.38
C SER A 292 -14.58 -8.49 -11.76
N ALA A 293 -14.58 -9.73 -11.26
CA ALA A 293 -13.36 -10.32 -10.68
C ALA A 293 -12.18 -10.34 -11.69
N ILE A 294 -12.43 -10.72 -12.95
CA ILE A 294 -11.41 -10.71 -14.00
C ILE A 294 -10.88 -9.29 -14.25
N THR A 295 -11.74 -8.28 -14.24
CA THR A 295 -11.33 -6.89 -14.46
C THR A 295 -10.47 -6.36 -13.33
N VAL A 296 -10.83 -6.63 -12.07
CA VAL A 296 -10.03 -6.24 -10.91
C VAL A 296 -8.67 -6.95 -10.91
N ILE A 297 -8.65 -8.26 -11.18
CA ILE A 297 -7.40 -9.03 -11.30
C ILE A 297 -6.52 -8.46 -12.40
N ALA A 298 -7.09 -8.12 -13.57
CA ALA A 298 -6.35 -7.52 -14.66
C ALA A 298 -5.76 -6.15 -14.28
N ALA A 299 -6.54 -5.30 -13.59
CA ALA A 299 -6.06 -4.02 -13.11
C ALA A 299 -4.89 -4.15 -12.12
N LEU A 300 -5.02 -5.05 -11.14
CA LEU A 300 -3.97 -5.31 -10.15
C LEU A 300 -2.74 -5.99 -10.78
N SER A 301 -2.93 -6.82 -11.81
CA SER A 301 -1.81 -7.47 -12.51
C SER A 301 -0.87 -6.47 -13.20
N ALA A 302 -1.36 -5.29 -13.57
CA ALA A 302 -0.52 -4.23 -14.14
C ALA A 302 0.53 -3.71 -13.13
N LEU A 303 0.30 -3.87 -11.82
CA LEU A 303 1.26 -3.46 -10.78
C LEU A 303 2.53 -4.32 -10.76
N PHE A 304 2.54 -5.52 -11.36
CA PHE A 304 3.76 -6.35 -11.45
C PHE A 304 4.86 -5.74 -12.33
N VAL A 305 4.54 -4.73 -13.12
CA VAL A 305 5.52 -3.94 -13.89
C VAL A 305 6.41 -3.11 -12.97
N VAL A 306 5.91 -2.73 -11.79
CA VAL A 306 6.69 -1.96 -10.82
C VAL A 306 7.74 -2.86 -10.18
N PRO A 307 9.03 -2.51 -10.22
CA PRO A 307 10.12 -3.37 -9.75
C PRO A 307 10.30 -3.34 -8.21
N LEU A 308 9.27 -3.00 -7.44
CA LEU A 308 9.29 -2.96 -5.97
C LEU A 308 8.61 -4.21 -5.39
N PRO A 309 9.31 -5.03 -4.58
CA PRO A 309 8.74 -6.23 -3.96
C PRO A 309 7.47 -5.94 -3.14
N ALA A 310 7.43 -4.85 -2.39
CA ALA A 310 6.26 -4.45 -1.61
C ALA A 310 5.00 -4.22 -2.49
N ILE A 311 5.15 -3.55 -3.64
CA ILE A 311 4.04 -3.32 -4.57
C ILE A 311 3.58 -4.63 -5.21
N LYS A 312 4.51 -5.50 -5.57
CA LYS A 312 4.19 -6.85 -6.09
C LYS A 312 3.45 -7.70 -5.05
N ALA A 313 3.86 -7.61 -3.77
CA ALA A 313 3.18 -8.29 -2.67
C ALA A 313 1.73 -7.76 -2.48
N ILE A 314 1.54 -6.43 -2.51
CA ILE A 314 0.21 -5.80 -2.46
C ILE A 314 -0.67 -6.28 -3.62
N ALA A 315 -0.13 -6.29 -4.85
CA ALA A 315 -0.84 -6.78 -6.03
C ALA A 315 -1.24 -8.25 -5.88
N PHE A 316 -0.32 -9.09 -5.40
CA PHE A 316 -0.57 -10.51 -5.18
C PHE A 316 -1.66 -10.74 -4.11
N GLY A 317 -1.60 -10.05 -2.97
CA GLY A 317 -2.64 -10.15 -1.92
C GLY A 317 -4.02 -9.76 -2.41
N GLY A 318 -4.09 -8.64 -3.16
CA GLY A 318 -5.32 -8.18 -3.79
C GLY A 318 -5.87 -9.19 -4.82
N ILE A 319 -5.01 -9.72 -5.70
CA ILE A 319 -5.40 -10.73 -6.69
C ILE A 319 -5.89 -12.01 -6.01
N ALA A 320 -5.18 -12.49 -4.99
CA ALA A 320 -5.54 -13.70 -4.27
C ALA A 320 -6.94 -13.58 -3.64
N VAL A 321 -7.23 -12.47 -2.97
CA VAL A 321 -8.52 -12.29 -2.32
C VAL A 321 -9.66 -12.08 -3.33
N VAL A 322 -9.43 -11.33 -4.41
CA VAL A 322 -10.44 -11.12 -5.47
C VAL A 322 -10.76 -12.43 -6.18
N PHE A 323 -9.73 -13.23 -6.48
CA PHE A 323 -9.89 -14.55 -7.09
C PHE A 323 -10.74 -15.48 -6.20
N VAL A 324 -10.39 -15.57 -4.91
CA VAL A 324 -11.14 -16.39 -3.95
C VAL A 324 -12.56 -15.87 -3.75
N ALA A 325 -12.75 -14.54 -3.62
CA ALA A 325 -14.08 -13.92 -3.48
C ALA A 325 -14.97 -14.21 -4.69
N GLY A 326 -14.42 -14.15 -5.91
CA GLY A 326 -15.11 -14.54 -7.14
C GLY A 326 -15.52 -16.02 -7.14
N LEU A 327 -14.59 -16.92 -6.78
CA LEU A 327 -14.86 -18.36 -6.68
C LEU A 327 -15.94 -18.67 -5.63
N ILE A 328 -15.84 -18.08 -4.45
CA ILE A 328 -16.83 -18.24 -3.37
C ILE A 328 -18.20 -17.76 -3.81
N SER A 329 -18.26 -16.59 -4.46
CA SER A 329 -19.51 -16.00 -4.94
C SER A 329 -20.18 -16.82 -6.05
N LEU A 330 -19.42 -17.62 -6.81
CA LEU A 330 -19.92 -18.47 -7.88
C LEU A 330 -20.09 -19.94 -7.46
N SER A 331 -19.67 -20.33 -6.25
CA SER A 331 -19.78 -21.73 -5.78
C SER A 331 -20.40 -21.83 -4.39
N LEU A 332 -19.72 -21.36 -3.33
CA LEU A 332 -20.19 -21.47 -1.95
C LEU A 332 -21.49 -20.69 -1.71
N LEU A 333 -21.53 -19.44 -2.14
CA LEU A 333 -22.72 -18.59 -1.94
C LEU A 333 -23.96 -19.16 -2.63
N PRO A 334 -23.94 -19.57 -3.91
CA PRO A 334 -25.07 -20.26 -4.54
C PRO A 334 -25.45 -21.57 -3.83
N ALA A 335 -24.47 -22.33 -3.30
CA ALA A 335 -24.77 -23.54 -2.53
C ALA A 335 -25.52 -23.22 -1.24
N ILE A 336 -25.08 -22.18 -0.49
CA ILE A 336 -25.77 -21.69 0.72
C ILE A 336 -27.17 -21.17 0.38
N LEU A 337 -27.33 -20.38 -0.67
CA LEU A 337 -28.64 -19.88 -1.13
C LEU A 337 -29.60 -21.02 -1.54
N GLY A 338 -29.06 -22.07 -2.16
CA GLY A 338 -29.80 -23.28 -2.51
C GLY A 338 -30.28 -24.09 -1.29
N VAL A 339 -29.57 -24.00 -0.15
CA VAL A 339 -30.00 -24.63 1.13
C VAL A 339 -31.00 -23.74 1.87
N LEU A 340 -30.73 -22.42 1.93
CA LEU A 340 -31.58 -21.46 2.65
C LEU A 340 -32.93 -21.23 1.95
N GLY A 341 -32.95 -21.16 0.62
CA GLY A 341 -34.17 -20.85 -0.15
C GLY A 341 -34.86 -19.58 0.40
N ALA A 342 -36.16 -19.68 0.64
CA ALA A 342 -36.98 -18.58 1.16
C ALA A 342 -36.56 -18.13 2.59
N ARG A 343 -35.81 -18.98 3.31
CA ARG A 343 -35.30 -18.64 4.67
C ARG A 343 -34.31 -17.47 4.66
N ILE A 344 -33.74 -17.11 3.51
CA ILE A 344 -32.87 -15.93 3.33
C ILE A 344 -33.59 -14.64 3.77
N ASN A 345 -34.90 -14.59 3.74
CA ASN A 345 -35.71 -13.46 4.17
C ASN A 345 -36.11 -13.49 5.65
N LYS A 346 -35.64 -14.47 6.45
CA LYS A 346 -35.93 -14.53 7.90
C LYS A 346 -35.18 -13.45 8.69
N GLY A 347 -35.77 -13.03 9.82
CA GLY A 347 -35.24 -11.92 10.64
C GLY A 347 -35.50 -10.57 9.99
N LYS A 348 -36.70 -10.36 9.41
CA LYS A 348 -37.12 -9.05 8.90
C LYS A 348 -37.20 -8.03 10.03
N ILE A 349 -36.64 -6.84 9.81
CA ILE A 349 -36.68 -5.74 10.76
C ILE A 349 -38.01 -5.00 10.56
N PRO A 350 -38.93 -5.02 11.57
CA PRO A 350 -40.31 -4.53 11.39
C PRO A 350 -40.42 -3.05 10.98
N PHE A 351 -39.51 -2.20 11.45
CA PHE A 351 -39.50 -0.75 11.21
C PHE A 351 -39.04 -0.35 9.80
N LEU A 352 -38.47 -1.28 9.01
CA LEU A 352 -37.94 -1.04 7.65
C LEU A 352 -38.79 -1.65 6.54
N SER A 353 -39.94 -2.25 6.86
CA SER A 353 -40.89 -2.78 5.87
C SER A 353 -41.67 -1.61 5.23
N SER A 354 -41.15 -1.06 4.15
CA SER A 354 -41.97 -0.18 3.31
C SER A 354 -42.99 -1.05 2.57
N SER A 355 -44.24 -0.75 2.76
CA SER A 355 -45.34 -1.26 1.96
C SER A 355 -45.06 -1.00 0.47
N THR A 356 -44.86 -2.07 -0.27
CA THR A 356 -44.84 -2.07 -1.75
C THR A 356 -46.24 -1.87 -2.28
N THR A 357 -46.75 -0.64 -2.25
CA THR A 357 -47.98 -0.25 -2.93
C THR A 357 -47.88 1.18 -3.40
N SER A 358 -47.32 1.36 -4.59
CA SER A 358 -47.74 2.33 -5.62
C SER A 358 -46.73 2.39 -6.76
N PRO A 359 -47.14 2.36 -8.03
CA PRO A 359 -46.31 2.60 -9.19
C PRO A 359 -46.13 4.14 -9.35
N LYS A 360 -45.56 4.82 -8.32
CA LYS A 360 -45.04 6.18 -8.51
C LYS A 360 -43.74 6.04 -9.24
N THR A 361 -43.63 6.62 -10.44
CA THR A 361 -42.37 6.77 -11.16
C THR A 361 -41.26 7.10 -10.18
N SER A 362 -40.31 6.18 -10.07
CA SER A 362 -39.18 6.26 -9.12
C SER A 362 -38.46 7.59 -9.30
N GLY A 363 -38.01 8.19 -8.21
CA GLY A 363 -37.21 9.40 -8.25
C GLY A 363 -36.02 9.31 -9.20
N TRP A 364 -35.43 8.11 -9.34
CA TRP A 364 -34.34 7.80 -10.25
C TRP A 364 -34.71 7.99 -11.72
N LYS A 365 -35.87 7.51 -12.16
CA LYS A 365 -36.33 7.68 -13.54
C LYS A 365 -36.60 9.16 -13.88
N ARG A 366 -37.21 9.90 -12.93
CA ARG A 366 -37.43 11.36 -13.07
C ARG A 366 -36.10 12.13 -13.14
N TRP A 367 -35.17 11.80 -12.25
CA TRP A 367 -33.83 12.37 -12.23
C TRP A 367 -33.12 12.14 -13.57
N THR A 368 -33.00 10.90 -14.02
CA THR A 368 -32.33 10.54 -15.27
C THR A 368 -32.96 11.25 -16.48
N LYS A 369 -34.28 11.28 -16.56
CA LYS A 369 -34.96 12.05 -17.63
C LYS A 369 -34.69 13.54 -17.55
N ALA A 370 -34.55 14.12 -16.36
CA ALA A 370 -34.26 15.55 -16.19
C ALA A 370 -32.85 15.90 -16.68
N ILE A 371 -31.81 15.14 -16.30
CA ILE A 371 -30.44 15.40 -16.76
C ILE A 371 -30.26 15.16 -18.26
N MET A 372 -30.96 14.18 -18.82
CA MET A 372 -30.93 13.90 -20.26
C MET A 372 -31.64 14.97 -21.12
N ARG A 373 -32.37 15.95 -20.52
CA ARG A 373 -32.97 17.06 -21.30
C ARG A 373 -31.94 18.08 -21.78
N ARG A 374 -30.84 18.28 -21.04
CA ARG A 374 -29.74 19.19 -21.40
C ARG A 374 -28.40 18.51 -21.27
N PRO A 375 -28.14 17.45 -22.06
CA PRO A 375 -27.03 16.55 -21.83
C PRO A 375 -25.67 17.25 -21.92
N VAL A 376 -25.46 18.14 -22.88
CA VAL A 376 -24.18 18.85 -23.06
C VAL A 376 -23.86 19.74 -21.86
N VAL A 377 -24.86 20.44 -21.31
CA VAL A 377 -24.67 21.32 -20.16
C VAL A 377 -24.20 20.53 -18.91
N TYR A 378 -24.90 19.42 -18.62
CA TYR A 378 -24.53 18.59 -17.47
C TYR A 378 -23.18 17.87 -17.68
N LEU A 379 -22.85 17.44 -18.90
CA LEU A 379 -21.55 16.87 -19.22
C LEU A 379 -20.43 17.87 -18.97
N LEU A 380 -20.53 19.07 -19.55
CA LEU A 380 -19.51 20.10 -19.42
C LEU A 380 -19.38 20.59 -17.97
N ALA A 381 -20.49 20.80 -17.27
CA ALA A 381 -20.45 21.22 -15.86
C ALA A 381 -19.76 20.18 -14.97
N ALA A 382 -20.10 18.90 -15.12
CA ALA A 382 -19.48 17.83 -14.34
C ALA A 382 -17.98 17.66 -14.66
N LEU A 383 -17.61 17.72 -15.95
CA LEU A 383 -16.20 17.64 -16.36
C LEU A 383 -15.41 18.86 -15.87
N LEU A 384 -15.98 20.07 -15.90
CA LEU A 384 -15.33 21.27 -15.36
C LEU A 384 -15.12 21.19 -13.86
N ILE A 385 -16.10 20.67 -13.10
CA ILE A 385 -15.96 20.46 -11.67
C ILE A 385 -14.82 19.45 -11.39
N LEU A 386 -14.82 18.29 -12.07
CA LEU A 386 -13.78 17.29 -11.89
C LEU A 386 -12.40 17.85 -12.30
N ALA A 387 -12.32 18.60 -13.40
CA ALA A 387 -11.07 19.22 -13.83
C ALA A 387 -10.57 20.27 -12.82
N ALA A 388 -11.45 21.12 -12.28
CA ALA A 388 -11.08 22.11 -11.28
C ALA A 388 -10.56 21.44 -9.99
N VAL A 389 -11.21 20.36 -9.55
CA VAL A 389 -10.79 19.58 -8.39
C VAL A 389 -9.47 18.84 -8.66
N ALA A 390 -9.19 18.48 -9.91
CA ALA A 390 -7.94 17.81 -10.30
C ALA A 390 -6.72 18.76 -10.38
N VAL A 391 -6.90 20.10 -10.49
CA VAL A 391 -5.79 21.05 -10.62
C VAL A 391 -4.68 20.87 -9.58
N PRO A 392 -4.97 20.67 -8.27
CA PRO A 392 -3.91 20.46 -7.27
C PRO A 392 -3.02 19.24 -7.54
N ALA A 393 -3.52 18.23 -8.26
CA ALA A 393 -2.73 17.05 -8.60
C ALA A 393 -1.52 17.36 -9.50
N ALA A 394 -1.57 18.45 -10.30
CA ALA A 394 -0.45 18.89 -11.13
C ALA A 394 0.80 19.28 -10.30
N GLY A 395 0.61 19.67 -9.04
CA GLY A 395 1.67 19.99 -8.10
C GLY A 395 1.98 18.86 -7.10
N MET A 396 1.57 17.63 -7.37
CA MET A 396 1.78 16.49 -6.49
C MET A 396 3.25 16.12 -6.41
N LYS A 397 3.83 16.25 -5.22
CA LYS A 397 5.16 15.76 -4.91
C LYS A 397 5.07 14.36 -4.33
N LEU A 398 5.92 13.45 -4.80
CA LEU A 398 5.97 12.04 -4.37
C LEU A 398 7.26 11.78 -3.59
N TYR A 399 7.11 11.21 -2.39
CA TYR A 399 8.24 10.87 -1.53
C TYR A 399 8.11 9.45 -0.97
N SER A 400 9.27 8.85 -0.69
CA SER A 400 9.34 7.62 0.11
C SER A 400 8.91 7.93 1.55
N PRO A 401 8.24 6.98 2.22
CA PRO A 401 7.98 7.11 3.66
C PRO A 401 9.28 7.29 4.44
N ASP A 402 9.35 8.30 5.30
CA ASP A 402 10.43 8.54 6.23
C ASP A 402 9.92 8.49 7.68
N MET A 403 10.80 8.71 8.64
CA MET A 403 10.46 8.69 10.08
C MET A 403 9.33 9.65 10.47
N GLN A 404 9.05 10.68 9.67
CA GLN A 404 8.01 11.68 9.96
C GLN A 404 6.59 11.11 9.81
N ILE A 405 6.44 9.96 9.15
CA ILE A 405 5.15 9.28 9.07
C ILE A 405 4.73 8.59 10.37
N LEU A 406 5.70 8.33 11.26
CA LEU A 406 5.43 7.71 12.56
C LEU A 406 4.71 8.71 13.49
N PRO A 407 3.74 8.24 14.28
CA PRO A 407 3.14 9.07 15.34
C PRO A 407 4.18 9.61 16.31
N ALA A 408 4.02 10.87 16.73
CA ALA A 408 5.00 11.57 17.56
C ALA A 408 5.21 10.94 18.96
N ASP A 409 4.28 10.13 19.41
CA ASP A 409 4.29 9.44 20.69
C ASP A 409 5.01 8.07 20.65
N THR A 410 5.44 7.60 19.48
CA THR A 410 6.20 6.34 19.37
C THR A 410 7.63 6.53 19.84
N GLY A 411 8.18 5.51 20.51
CA GLY A 411 9.54 5.57 21.07
C GLY A 411 10.60 5.76 19.98
N VAL A 412 10.44 5.11 18.83
CA VAL A 412 11.36 5.28 17.70
C VAL A 412 11.32 6.73 17.18
N ARG A 413 10.14 7.35 17.04
CA ARG A 413 10.03 8.75 16.61
C ARG A 413 10.62 9.74 17.62
N GLN A 414 10.44 9.46 18.92
CA GLN A 414 11.06 10.26 20.00
C GLN A 414 12.59 10.16 19.96
N GLY A 415 13.13 8.96 19.78
CA GLY A 415 14.56 8.74 19.61
C GLY A 415 15.15 9.47 18.41
N PHE A 416 14.46 9.46 17.27
CA PHE A 416 14.87 10.26 16.11
C PHE A 416 14.86 11.76 16.39
N ALA A 417 13.85 12.27 17.10
CA ALA A 417 13.77 13.68 17.46
C ALA A 417 14.93 14.10 18.40
N MET A 418 15.31 13.22 19.33
CA MET A 418 16.47 13.42 20.21
C MET A 418 17.78 13.45 19.39
N LEU A 419 17.92 12.50 18.44
CA LEU A 419 19.09 12.43 17.55
C LEU A 419 19.23 13.71 16.71
N GLU A 420 18.14 14.18 16.11
CA GLU A 420 18.10 15.44 15.36
C GLU A 420 18.51 16.65 16.21
N GLN A 421 18.00 16.72 17.44
CA GLN A 421 18.27 17.84 18.33
C GLN A 421 19.76 17.94 18.69
N SER A 422 20.41 16.79 18.91
CA SER A 422 21.79 16.76 19.46
C SER A 422 22.86 16.52 18.41
N PHE A 423 22.52 15.93 17.26
CA PHE A 423 23.47 15.62 16.19
C PHE A 423 23.15 16.32 14.86
N GLY A 424 22.03 17.06 14.78
CA GLY A 424 21.58 17.74 13.58
C GLY A 424 20.61 16.92 12.72
N LYS A 425 19.87 17.59 11.86
CA LYS A 425 18.76 17.00 11.09
C LYS A 425 19.16 15.84 10.17
N GLY A 426 20.33 15.93 9.58
CA GLY A 426 20.85 14.89 8.68
C GLY A 426 21.38 13.65 9.39
N ALA A 427 21.55 13.68 10.72
CA ALA A 427 22.05 12.54 11.49
C ALA A 427 21.08 11.33 11.45
N THR A 428 19.81 11.57 11.16
CA THR A 428 18.78 10.53 11.05
C THR A 428 18.80 9.78 9.72
N SER A 429 19.43 10.37 8.68
CA SER A 429 19.44 9.82 7.32
C SER A 429 20.81 10.03 6.66
N PRO A 430 21.90 9.44 7.20
CA PRO A 430 23.22 9.58 6.62
C PRO A 430 23.25 8.96 5.21
N ILE A 431 24.03 9.60 4.33
CA ILE A 431 24.28 9.11 2.97
C ILE A 431 25.55 8.29 3.02
N SER A 432 25.47 7.05 2.57
CA SER A 432 26.60 6.12 2.49
C SER A 432 27.19 6.12 1.08
N ILE A 433 28.44 6.51 0.93
CA ILE A 433 29.20 6.39 -0.32
C ILE A 433 30.13 5.19 -0.15
N VAL A 434 29.85 4.11 -0.84
CA VAL A 434 30.64 2.88 -0.81
C VAL A 434 31.54 2.86 -2.04
N LEU A 435 32.84 2.81 -1.82
CA LEU A 435 33.87 2.65 -2.84
C LEU A 435 34.31 1.19 -2.85
N HIS A 436 34.29 0.53 -3.99
CA HIS A 436 34.69 -0.88 -4.13
C HIS A 436 35.66 -1.07 -5.28
N ASN A 437 36.76 -1.82 -5.03
CA ASN A 437 37.76 -2.16 -6.03
C ASN A 437 38.15 -3.63 -5.92
N GLU A 438 37.81 -4.44 -6.91
CA GLU A 438 38.08 -5.90 -6.90
C GLU A 438 39.57 -6.24 -6.94
N LYS A 439 40.42 -5.33 -7.44
CA LYS A 439 41.84 -5.62 -7.74
C LYS A 439 42.83 -4.93 -6.81
N THR A 440 42.46 -3.74 -6.31
CA THR A 440 43.36 -2.88 -5.53
C THR A 440 42.92 -2.85 -4.09
N ASP A 441 43.84 -3.09 -3.17
CA ASP A 441 43.62 -2.90 -1.73
C ASP A 441 43.52 -1.39 -1.42
N LEU A 442 42.38 -0.98 -0.87
CA LEU A 442 42.08 0.41 -0.49
C LEU A 442 42.84 0.86 0.81
N ARG A 443 43.64 -0.02 1.42
CA ARG A 443 44.56 0.30 2.51
C ARG A 443 45.92 0.84 2.02
N THR A 444 46.07 1.07 0.72
CA THR A 444 47.29 1.67 0.14
C THR A 444 47.34 3.18 0.42
N ALA A 445 48.56 3.76 0.47
CA ALA A 445 48.73 5.18 0.72
C ALA A 445 48.02 6.07 -0.32
N ASP A 446 48.01 5.65 -1.60
CA ASP A 446 47.31 6.35 -2.68
C ASP A 446 45.80 6.33 -2.47
N ALA A 447 45.22 5.17 -2.08
CA ALA A 447 43.81 5.05 -1.81
C ALA A 447 43.37 5.86 -0.56
N ILE A 448 44.16 5.81 0.53
CA ILE A 448 43.90 6.60 1.74
C ILE A 448 44.01 8.10 1.43
N THR A 449 44.97 8.52 0.62
CA THR A 449 45.09 9.92 0.16
C THR A 449 43.86 10.32 -0.67
N THR A 450 43.39 9.44 -1.53
CA THR A 450 42.19 9.66 -2.35
C THR A 450 40.93 9.78 -1.49
N ILE A 451 40.74 8.87 -0.52
CA ILE A 451 39.61 8.89 0.43
C ILE A 451 39.64 10.20 1.24
N THR A 452 40.81 10.61 1.78
CA THR A 452 40.98 11.84 2.55
C THR A 452 40.68 13.08 1.70
N THR A 453 41.14 13.09 0.45
CA THR A 453 40.87 14.19 -0.51
C THR A 453 39.41 14.28 -0.84
N LEU A 454 38.77 13.15 -1.09
CA LEU A 454 37.31 13.07 -1.34
C LEU A 454 36.52 13.56 -0.12
N GLN A 455 36.87 13.09 1.08
CA GLN A 455 36.25 13.55 2.32
C GLN A 455 36.35 15.08 2.44
N THR A 456 37.55 15.64 2.28
CA THR A 456 37.78 17.11 2.37
C THR A 456 37.01 17.87 1.29
N LYS A 457 36.89 17.32 0.07
CA LYS A 457 36.09 17.92 -1.01
C LYS A 457 34.61 17.95 -0.65
N LEU A 458 34.10 16.85 -0.09
CA LEU A 458 32.69 16.72 0.31
C LEU A 458 32.36 17.64 1.50
N GLU A 459 33.25 17.77 2.49
CA GLU A 459 33.08 18.67 3.64
C GLU A 459 33.00 20.15 3.27
N ARG A 460 33.55 20.53 2.10
CA ARG A 460 33.44 21.89 1.57
C ARG A 460 32.16 22.13 0.78
N GLY A 461 31.36 21.09 0.58
CA GLY A 461 30.07 21.19 -0.12
C GLY A 461 29.05 21.98 0.68
N ASN A 462 28.19 22.73 -0.03
CA ASN A 462 27.05 23.35 0.61
C ASN A 462 26.09 22.27 1.14
N ASP A 463 25.40 22.54 2.24
CA ASP A 463 24.43 21.64 2.90
C ASP A 463 25.04 20.35 3.50
N VAL A 464 26.38 20.28 3.65
CA VAL A 464 27.10 19.16 4.28
C VAL A 464 27.53 19.56 5.69
N ALA A 465 27.00 18.84 6.68
CA ALA A 465 27.37 19.06 8.09
C ALA A 465 28.69 18.37 8.48
N HIS A 466 28.86 17.11 8.05
CA HIS A 466 29.98 16.29 8.41
C HIS A 466 30.20 15.13 7.44
N VAL A 467 31.47 14.72 7.27
CA VAL A 467 31.82 13.50 6.51
C VAL A 467 32.71 12.63 7.36
N SER A 468 32.35 11.38 7.54
CA SER A 468 33.15 10.38 8.26
C SER A 468 33.69 9.33 7.29
N SER A 469 34.94 8.94 7.46
CA SER A 469 35.60 7.84 6.75
C SER A 469 36.63 7.17 7.64
N VAL A 470 37.34 6.20 7.13
CA VAL A 470 38.50 5.62 7.83
C VAL A 470 39.53 6.68 8.20
N ALA A 471 39.70 7.70 7.35
CA ALA A 471 40.67 8.81 7.62
C ALA A 471 40.28 9.64 8.84
N SER A 472 39.02 9.68 9.25
CA SER A 472 38.57 10.46 10.42
C SER A 472 39.16 9.98 11.74
N PHE A 473 39.66 8.74 11.82
CA PHE A 473 40.27 8.14 13.00
C PHE A 473 41.78 8.41 13.09
N PHE A 474 42.38 9.01 12.04
CA PHE A 474 43.81 9.32 11.95
C PHE A 474 44.04 10.80 11.57
N PRO A 475 43.55 11.76 12.35
CA PRO A 475 43.62 13.17 12.01
C PRO A 475 45.09 13.64 11.90
N ASN A 476 45.40 14.37 10.83
CA ASN A 476 46.77 14.89 10.57
C ASN A 476 47.86 13.82 10.47
N THR A 477 47.51 12.57 10.21
CA THR A 477 48.49 11.49 10.05
C THR A 477 48.81 11.29 8.57
N ASP A 478 50.08 11.08 8.23
CA ASP A 478 50.52 10.78 6.86
C ASP A 478 49.89 9.49 6.36
N ALA A 479 49.45 9.47 5.11
CA ALA A 479 48.76 8.31 4.50
C ALA A 479 49.62 7.05 4.51
N ALA A 480 50.94 7.16 4.40
CA ALA A 480 51.82 5.99 4.48
C ALA A 480 51.83 5.40 5.90
N VAL A 481 51.80 6.23 6.93
CA VAL A 481 51.72 5.79 8.35
C VAL A 481 50.36 5.15 8.60
N VAL A 482 49.26 5.73 8.10
CA VAL A 482 47.92 5.14 8.21
C VAL A 482 47.88 3.78 7.54
N THR A 483 48.48 3.63 6.35
CA THR A 483 48.60 2.36 5.62
C THR A 483 49.33 1.29 6.46
N ASP A 484 50.43 1.64 7.09
CA ASP A 484 51.18 0.69 7.91
C ASP A 484 50.39 0.27 9.17
N LEU A 485 49.70 1.20 9.78
CA LEU A 485 48.80 0.92 10.93
C LEU A 485 47.66 0.02 10.55
N LEU A 486 47.01 0.24 9.40
CA LEU A 486 45.89 -0.60 8.89
C LEU A 486 46.36 -1.98 8.44
N LYS A 487 47.57 -2.13 7.96
CA LYS A 487 48.16 -3.44 7.62
C LYS A 487 48.65 -4.20 8.86
N THR A 488 48.98 -3.51 9.92
CA THR A 488 49.46 -4.11 11.18
C THR A 488 48.36 -3.99 12.26
N GLU A 489 47.17 -4.44 11.95
CA GLU A 489 45.93 -4.30 12.76
C GLU A 489 46.10 -4.67 14.24
N SER A 490 47.04 -5.58 14.58
CA SER A 490 47.35 -5.97 15.97
C SER A 490 47.94 -4.86 16.80
N THR A 491 48.41 -3.78 16.21
CA THR A 491 49.02 -2.63 16.89
C THR A 491 48.02 -1.52 17.20
N LEU A 492 46.84 -1.53 16.57
CA LEU A 492 45.76 -0.58 16.82
C LEU A 492 45.07 -0.88 18.15
N PRO A 493 44.67 0.14 18.92
CA PRO A 493 43.74 -0.02 20.03
C PRO A 493 42.46 -0.71 19.57
N ALA A 494 41.91 -1.58 20.41
CA ALA A 494 40.75 -2.44 20.00
C ALA A 494 39.53 -1.65 19.56
N ASP A 495 39.28 -0.50 20.17
CA ASP A 495 38.19 0.41 19.82
C ASP A 495 38.41 1.15 18.48
N VAL A 496 39.65 1.61 18.21
CA VAL A 496 40.02 2.24 16.95
C VAL A 496 39.87 1.20 15.81
N ARG A 497 40.36 -0.02 16.03
CA ARG A 497 40.21 -1.11 15.07
C ARG A 497 38.74 -1.39 14.80
N LYS A 498 37.92 -1.49 15.84
CA LYS A 498 36.46 -1.73 15.70
C LYS A 498 35.79 -0.61 14.91
N MET A 499 36.20 0.63 15.08
CA MET A 499 35.67 1.75 14.31
C MET A 499 36.21 1.77 12.87
N THR A 500 37.48 1.45 12.64
CA THR A 500 38.01 1.34 11.27
C THR A 500 37.35 0.23 10.49
N ASP A 501 37.03 -0.92 11.12
CA ASP A 501 36.28 -2.04 10.49
C ASP A 501 34.86 -1.67 10.06
N ARG A 502 34.30 -0.57 10.60
CA ARG A 502 33.00 -0.01 10.15
C ARG A 502 33.10 0.85 8.89
N TYR A 503 34.31 1.29 8.51
CA TYR A 503 34.58 2.18 7.37
C TYR A 503 35.49 1.57 6.31
N LEU A 504 36.14 0.45 6.62
CA LEU A 504 37.00 -0.28 5.71
C LEU A 504 36.75 -1.77 5.88
N SER A 505 36.48 -2.48 4.80
CA SER A 505 36.22 -3.93 4.83
C SER A 505 37.46 -4.71 5.28
N GLN A 506 37.27 -5.87 5.89
CA GLN A 506 38.37 -6.70 6.39
C GLN A 506 39.31 -7.20 5.27
N ASP A 507 38.79 -7.39 4.07
CA ASP A 507 39.58 -7.74 2.88
C ASP A 507 40.30 -6.51 2.26
N GLY A 508 39.97 -5.30 2.69
CA GLY A 508 40.56 -4.06 2.21
C GLY A 508 40.04 -3.60 0.84
N HIS A 509 39.07 -4.29 0.26
CA HIS A 509 38.57 -3.97 -1.08
C HIS A 509 37.42 -2.99 -1.10
N THR A 510 36.84 -2.66 0.05
CA THR A 510 35.69 -1.76 0.14
C THR A 510 35.88 -0.72 1.23
N ALA A 511 35.65 0.55 0.89
CA ALA A 511 35.73 1.68 1.83
C ALA A 511 34.41 2.45 1.84
N LEU A 512 34.04 2.95 3.01
CA LEU A 512 32.82 3.72 3.24
C LEU A 512 33.17 5.17 3.59
N LEU A 513 32.44 6.10 3.00
CA LEU A 513 32.31 7.48 3.49
C LEU A 513 30.85 7.69 3.88
N GLU A 514 30.61 8.19 5.09
CA GLU A 514 29.28 8.60 5.55
C GLU A 514 29.18 10.11 5.52
N LEU A 515 28.20 10.60 4.81
CA LEU A 515 27.91 12.01 4.63
C LEU A 515 26.65 12.37 5.42
N GLN A 516 26.77 13.25 6.38
CA GLN A 516 25.65 13.87 7.07
C GLN A 516 25.35 15.23 6.45
N LEU A 517 24.10 15.47 6.10
CA LEU A 517 23.63 16.75 5.58
C LEU A 517 23.10 17.66 6.70
N ASP A 518 23.00 18.97 6.45
CA ASP A 518 22.37 19.94 7.36
C ASP A 518 20.84 19.88 7.36
N GLN A 519 20.25 19.16 6.39
CA GLN A 519 18.83 19.06 6.16
C GLN A 519 18.31 17.63 6.36
N TYR A 520 16.98 17.48 6.48
CA TYR A 520 16.35 16.17 6.49
C TYR A 520 16.58 15.41 5.19
N GLY A 521 16.81 14.11 5.27
CA GLY A 521 17.02 13.26 4.11
C GLY A 521 15.90 13.31 3.05
N ALA A 522 14.66 13.49 3.47
CA ALA A 522 13.50 13.61 2.59
C ALA A 522 13.34 15.01 1.96
N SER A 523 14.16 16.00 2.31
CA SER A 523 14.07 17.36 1.74
C SER A 523 14.49 17.41 0.25
N ASP A 524 13.95 18.38 -0.49
CA ASP A 524 14.37 18.60 -1.88
C ASP A 524 15.88 18.93 -1.96
N ALA A 525 16.40 19.73 -1.01
CA ALA A 525 17.83 20.06 -0.93
C ALA A 525 18.72 18.81 -0.76
N SER A 526 18.35 17.89 0.14
CA SER A 526 19.11 16.64 0.34
C SER A 526 19.11 15.76 -0.90
N LYS A 527 17.99 15.70 -1.61
CA LYS A 527 17.91 14.97 -2.89
C LYS A 527 18.79 15.58 -3.96
N ASP A 528 18.78 16.90 -4.07
CA ASP A 528 19.62 17.61 -5.05
C ASP A 528 21.11 17.35 -4.79
N VAL A 529 21.54 17.35 -3.52
CA VAL A 529 22.92 16.98 -3.13
C VAL A 529 23.23 15.55 -3.55
N VAL A 530 22.35 14.57 -3.24
CA VAL A 530 22.59 13.17 -3.60
C VAL A 530 22.62 12.95 -5.11
N ILE A 531 21.76 13.63 -5.85
CA ILE A 531 21.76 13.59 -7.32
C ILE A 531 23.07 14.19 -7.87
N GLN A 532 23.53 15.33 -7.34
CA GLN A 532 24.81 15.93 -7.73
C GLN A 532 25.99 15.01 -7.39
N LEU A 533 25.99 14.37 -6.23
CA LEU A 533 26.99 13.38 -5.85
C LEU A 533 27.08 12.25 -6.88
N ARG A 534 25.93 11.67 -7.22
CA ARG A 534 25.82 10.54 -8.14
C ARG A 534 26.21 10.90 -9.58
N ASP A 535 25.71 12.03 -10.09
CA ASP A 535 25.76 12.34 -11.52
C ASP A 535 26.96 13.22 -11.90
N THR A 536 27.57 13.93 -10.93
CA THR A 536 28.62 14.90 -11.22
C THR A 536 29.87 14.70 -10.35
N VAL A 537 29.71 14.78 -9.01
CA VAL A 537 30.87 14.87 -8.11
C VAL A 537 31.72 13.61 -8.11
N LEU A 538 31.10 12.43 -7.97
CA LEU A 538 31.79 11.14 -7.91
C LEU A 538 32.28 10.68 -9.29
N PRO A 539 31.55 10.81 -10.41
CA PRO A 539 32.07 10.48 -11.73
C PRO A 539 33.24 11.33 -12.19
N GLU A 540 33.28 12.62 -11.79
CA GLU A 540 34.38 13.54 -12.12
C GLU A 540 35.57 13.43 -11.18
N PHE A 541 35.41 12.74 -10.04
CA PHE A 541 36.50 12.58 -9.07
C PHE A 541 37.45 11.48 -9.52
N ALA A 542 38.76 11.74 -9.46
CA ALA A 542 39.80 10.81 -9.85
C ALA A 542 39.93 9.67 -8.80
N LEU A 543 39.09 8.66 -8.91
CA LEU A 543 39.19 7.43 -8.12
C LEU A 543 40.32 6.54 -8.66
N PRO A 544 40.95 5.67 -7.82
CA PRO A 544 41.90 4.66 -8.28
C PRO A 544 41.33 3.80 -9.41
N GLU A 545 42.17 3.38 -10.35
CA GLU A 545 41.74 2.59 -11.52
C GLU A 545 41.00 1.33 -11.07
N GLY A 546 39.83 1.07 -11.66
CA GLY A 546 38.98 -0.07 -11.34
C GLY A 546 38.09 0.12 -10.09
N THR A 547 38.08 1.30 -9.47
CA THR A 547 37.18 1.59 -8.34
C THR A 547 35.79 1.98 -8.86
N SER A 548 34.80 1.23 -8.44
CA SER A 548 33.38 1.57 -8.58
C SER A 548 32.84 2.27 -7.32
N PHE A 549 31.75 3.00 -7.47
CA PHE A 549 31.06 3.56 -6.31
C PHE A 549 29.58 3.22 -6.34
N SER A 550 28.99 3.12 -5.15
CA SER A 550 27.55 3.05 -4.96
C SER A 550 27.14 4.01 -3.83
N ILE A 551 25.93 4.57 -3.94
CA ILE A 551 25.39 5.50 -2.95
C ILE A 551 24.21 4.83 -2.28
N GLY A 552 24.25 4.77 -0.93
CA GLY A 552 23.20 4.22 -0.08
C GLY A 552 22.62 5.28 0.87
N GLY A 553 21.77 4.79 1.77
CA GLY A 553 21.02 5.60 2.74
C GLY A 553 19.59 5.88 2.29
N GLU A 554 18.74 6.28 3.25
CA GLU A 554 17.29 6.48 3.02
C GLU A 554 16.98 7.48 1.89
N THR A 555 17.77 8.55 1.78
CA THR A 555 17.58 9.56 0.71
C THR A 555 17.75 8.95 -0.67
N MET A 556 18.81 8.15 -0.87
CA MET A 556 19.06 7.50 -2.16
C MET A 556 18.03 6.40 -2.45
N GLN A 557 17.65 5.61 -1.45
CA GLN A 557 16.56 4.63 -1.56
C GLN A 557 15.25 5.30 -1.97
N GLY A 558 14.94 6.46 -1.37
CA GLY A 558 13.78 7.28 -1.74
C GLY A 558 13.84 7.81 -3.17
N ILE A 559 15.01 8.21 -3.66
CA ILE A 559 15.23 8.63 -5.05
C ILE A 559 15.02 7.44 -6.00
N ASP A 560 15.65 6.31 -5.73
CA ASP A 560 15.58 5.11 -6.57
C ASP A 560 14.14 4.57 -6.64
N SER A 561 13.46 4.44 -5.49
CA SER A 561 12.08 3.95 -5.43
C SER A 561 11.09 4.91 -6.08
N SER A 562 11.23 6.23 -5.87
CA SER A 562 10.40 7.24 -6.52
C SER A 562 10.59 7.25 -8.03
N LYS A 563 11.84 7.12 -8.50
CA LYS A 563 12.15 6.99 -9.93
C LYS A 563 11.54 5.74 -10.51
N ALA A 564 11.71 4.58 -9.87
CA ALA A 564 11.16 3.31 -10.33
C ALA A 564 9.63 3.35 -10.45
N ILE A 565 8.95 3.97 -9.48
CA ILE A 565 7.49 4.16 -9.54
C ILE A 565 7.09 5.10 -10.66
N ASN A 566 7.75 6.25 -10.79
CA ASN A 566 7.45 7.22 -11.85
C ASN A 566 7.66 6.62 -13.25
N ASP A 567 8.76 5.90 -13.45
CA ASP A 567 9.07 5.23 -14.72
C ASP A 567 8.06 4.11 -15.03
N SER A 568 7.50 3.48 -14.00
CA SER A 568 6.52 2.40 -14.12
C SER A 568 5.08 2.90 -14.27
N LEU A 569 4.77 4.16 -13.91
CA LEU A 569 3.40 4.67 -13.86
C LEU A 569 2.70 4.63 -15.22
N LEU A 570 3.35 5.15 -16.27
CA LEU A 570 2.79 5.15 -17.62
C LEU A 570 2.68 3.75 -18.23
N PRO A 571 3.71 2.88 -18.16
CA PRO A 571 3.58 1.47 -18.58
C PRO A 571 2.47 0.72 -17.83
N ALA A 572 2.40 0.83 -16.52
CA ALA A 572 1.37 0.18 -15.71
C ALA A 572 -0.04 0.67 -16.08
N LEU A 573 -0.22 1.99 -16.21
CA LEU A 573 -1.46 2.60 -16.68
C LEU A 573 -1.83 2.08 -18.08
N GLY A 574 -0.89 2.08 -19.02
CA GLY A 574 -1.10 1.62 -20.39
C GLY A 574 -1.56 0.15 -20.45
N ILE A 575 -0.85 -0.75 -19.75
CA ILE A 575 -1.20 -2.18 -19.68
C ILE A 575 -2.59 -2.35 -19.03
N MET A 576 -2.84 -1.67 -17.92
CA MET A 576 -4.12 -1.72 -17.22
C MET A 576 -5.28 -1.28 -18.13
N LEU A 577 -5.13 -0.13 -18.82
CA LEU A 577 -6.19 0.38 -19.70
C LEU A 577 -6.44 -0.54 -20.89
N VAL A 578 -5.40 -1.13 -21.48
CA VAL A 578 -5.53 -2.09 -22.58
C VAL A 578 -6.24 -3.35 -22.11
N LEU A 579 -5.86 -3.93 -20.97
CA LEU A 579 -6.50 -5.12 -20.43
C LEU A 579 -8.00 -4.86 -20.12
N ILE A 580 -8.29 -3.77 -19.42
CA ILE A 580 -9.68 -3.37 -19.10
C ILE A 580 -10.48 -3.14 -20.39
N PHE A 581 -9.89 -2.40 -21.35
CA PHE A 581 -10.54 -2.17 -22.63
C PHE A 581 -10.93 -3.47 -23.33
N ILE A 582 -9.99 -4.43 -23.44
CA ILE A 582 -10.24 -5.74 -24.06
C ILE A 582 -11.35 -6.48 -23.33
N ILE A 583 -11.32 -6.56 -21.99
CA ILE A 583 -12.32 -7.25 -21.18
C ILE A 583 -13.69 -6.63 -21.39
N LEU A 584 -13.80 -5.30 -21.38
CA LEU A 584 -15.06 -4.59 -21.55
C LEU A 584 -15.60 -4.73 -23.00
N VAL A 585 -14.72 -4.69 -24.01
CA VAL A 585 -15.09 -4.94 -25.41
C VAL A 585 -15.69 -6.33 -25.58
N VAL A 586 -15.06 -7.35 -24.99
CA VAL A 586 -15.56 -8.73 -25.01
C VAL A 586 -16.90 -8.85 -24.30
N THR A 587 -17.05 -8.18 -23.14
CA THR A 587 -18.27 -8.20 -22.33
C THR A 587 -19.44 -7.52 -23.01
N PHE A 588 -19.23 -6.30 -23.51
CA PHE A 588 -20.30 -5.48 -24.07
C PHE A 588 -20.48 -5.64 -25.59
N ARG A 589 -19.48 -6.19 -26.27
CA ARG A 589 -19.44 -6.21 -27.73
C ARG A 589 -19.70 -4.81 -28.31
N SER A 590 -18.96 -3.84 -27.79
CA SER A 590 -18.96 -2.43 -28.19
C SER A 590 -17.55 -1.86 -27.96
N ILE A 591 -17.12 -0.96 -28.84
CA ILE A 591 -15.85 -0.24 -28.71
C ILE A 591 -16.03 1.07 -27.95
N LEU A 592 -17.12 1.77 -28.18
CA LEU A 592 -17.34 3.12 -27.64
C LEU A 592 -17.70 3.13 -26.14
N LEU A 593 -18.40 2.09 -25.66
CA LEU A 593 -18.72 1.99 -24.23
C LEU A 593 -17.46 1.87 -23.35
N PRO A 594 -16.52 0.94 -23.64
CA PRO A 594 -15.26 0.89 -22.89
C PRO A 594 -14.43 2.17 -22.98
N LEU A 595 -14.33 2.76 -24.16
CA LEU A 595 -13.57 4.01 -24.34
C LEU A 595 -14.14 5.16 -23.51
N LYS A 596 -15.47 5.32 -23.53
CA LYS A 596 -16.17 6.28 -22.67
C LYS A 596 -15.89 6.01 -21.18
N ALA A 597 -16.00 4.76 -20.74
CA ALA A 597 -15.77 4.34 -19.37
C ALA A 597 -14.37 4.73 -18.88
N ILE A 598 -13.36 4.38 -19.66
CA ILE A 598 -11.96 4.70 -19.36
C ILE A 598 -11.76 6.22 -19.22
N ILE A 599 -12.27 7.01 -20.18
CA ILE A 599 -12.11 8.47 -20.13
C ILE A 599 -12.76 9.06 -18.88
N LEU A 600 -13.99 8.65 -18.54
CA LEU A 600 -14.69 9.18 -17.38
C LEU A 600 -13.99 8.78 -16.06
N ASN A 601 -13.47 7.56 -16.00
CA ASN A 601 -12.73 7.09 -14.82
C ASN A 601 -11.40 7.84 -14.64
N LEU A 602 -10.69 8.20 -15.72
CA LEU A 602 -9.48 9.01 -15.65
C LEU A 602 -9.73 10.39 -15.03
N PHE A 603 -10.85 11.05 -15.36
CA PHE A 603 -11.23 12.30 -14.70
C PHE A 603 -11.52 12.12 -13.20
N SER A 604 -12.15 11.02 -12.82
CA SER A 604 -12.42 10.69 -11.40
C SER A 604 -11.11 10.45 -10.62
N VAL A 605 -10.16 9.73 -11.22
CA VAL A 605 -8.83 9.50 -10.64
C VAL A 605 -8.08 10.81 -10.44
N ALA A 606 -8.03 11.65 -11.49
CA ALA A 606 -7.35 12.94 -11.43
C ALA A 606 -7.95 13.85 -10.34
N ALA A 607 -9.28 13.89 -10.23
CA ALA A 607 -9.96 14.64 -9.17
C ALA A 607 -9.67 14.08 -7.78
N THR A 608 -9.60 12.74 -7.63
CA THR A 608 -9.22 12.08 -6.38
C THR A 608 -7.81 12.47 -5.95
N TYR A 609 -6.85 12.48 -6.88
CA TYR A 609 -5.49 12.92 -6.60
C TYR A 609 -5.44 14.39 -6.17
N GLY A 610 -6.24 15.25 -6.82
CA GLY A 610 -6.34 16.65 -6.43
C GLY A 610 -6.82 16.82 -4.97
N ILE A 611 -7.85 16.09 -4.56
CA ILE A 611 -8.35 16.11 -3.18
C ILE A 611 -7.31 15.54 -2.21
N LEU A 612 -6.64 14.45 -2.59
CA LEU A 612 -5.59 13.84 -1.78
C LEU A 612 -4.46 14.84 -1.49
N VAL A 613 -4.01 15.58 -2.52
CA VAL A 613 -3.00 16.65 -2.39
C VAL A 613 -3.49 17.77 -1.47
N LEU A 614 -4.75 18.21 -1.62
CA LEU A 614 -5.31 19.25 -0.75
C LEU A 614 -5.30 18.83 0.72
N VAL A 615 -5.67 17.60 1.03
CA VAL A 615 -5.78 17.13 2.41
C VAL A 615 -4.39 16.79 2.98
N PHE A 616 -3.65 15.88 2.38
CA PHE A 616 -2.45 15.32 3.00
C PHE A 616 -1.16 16.10 2.69
N ALA A 617 -1.06 16.75 1.53
CA ALA A 617 0.11 17.56 1.23
C ALA A 617 -0.05 19.01 1.68
N LYS A 618 -1.23 19.64 1.47
CA LYS A 618 -1.48 21.03 1.85
C LYS A 618 -2.13 21.20 3.23
N GLY A 619 -2.63 20.13 3.86
CA GLY A 619 -3.12 20.14 5.22
C GLY A 619 -4.58 20.53 5.42
N TYR A 620 -5.36 20.71 4.35
CA TYR A 620 -6.77 21.14 4.52
C TYR A 620 -7.61 20.01 5.15
N GLY A 621 -7.86 20.12 6.46
CA GLY A 621 -8.68 19.17 7.22
C GLY A 621 -7.98 17.86 7.57
N VAL A 622 -6.67 17.78 7.43
CA VAL A 622 -5.88 16.56 7.77
C VAL A 622 -5.97 16.21 9.26
N GLU A 623 -6.21 17.20 10.12
CA GLU A 623 -6.38 17.05 11.58
C GLU A 623 -7.56 16.14 11.94
N ILE A 624 -8.61 16.06 11.08
CA ILE A 624 -9.76 15.14 11.27
C ILE A 624 -9.29 13.69 11.38
N PHE A 625 -8.19 13.36 10.70
CA PHE A 625 -7.59 12.02 10.67
C PHE A 625 -6.50 11.83 11.73
N ASN A 626 -6.29 12.82 12.60
CA ASN A 626 -5.17 12.84 13.56
C ASN A 626 -3.81 12.64 12.86
N ALA A 627 -3.65 13.23 11.68
CA ALA A 627 -2.45 13.18 10.86
C ALA A 627 -1.87 14.59 10.66
N GLN A 628 -0.62 14.66 10.22
CA GLN A 628 0.06 15.91 9.89
C GLN A 628 0.29 15.99 8.38
N ALA A 629 0.30 17.21 7.86
CA ALA A 629 0.61 17.46 6.46
C ALA A 629 2.13 17.49 6.27
N ASN A 630 2.65 16.54 5.50
CA ASN A 630 4.10 16.42 5.26
C ASN A 630 4.57 17.14 3.98
N GLY A 631 3.67 17.85 3.27
CA GLY A 631 3.99 18.55 2.02
C GLY A 631 4.07 17.64 0.79
N TYR A 632 3.88 16.33 0.93
CA TYR A 632 3.97 15.34 -0.14
C TYR A 632 2.92 14.23 -0.02
N ILE A 633 2.79 13.44 -1.07
CA ILE A 633 2.03 12.20 -1.09
C ILE A 633 3.03 11.03 -1.13
N ILE A 634 2.79 10.00 -0.34
CA ILE A 634 3.62 8.79 -0.33
C ILE A 634 3.62 8.19 -1.74
N HIS A 635 4.81 7.98 -2.29
CA HIS A 635 5.07 7.72 -3.72
C HIS A 635 4.30 6.52 -4.31
N PHE A 636 4.00 5.48 -3.54
CA PHE A 636 3.26 4.31 -4.00
C PHE A 636 1.74 4.46 -3.95
N VAL A 637 1.21 5.44 -3.20
CA VAL A 637 -0.24 5.63 -3.04
C VAL A 637 -0.94 5.91 -4.37
N PRO A 638 -0.46 6.80 -5.25
CA PRO A 638 -1.14 7.09 -6.50
C PRO A 638 -1.27 5.86 -7.42
N ILE A 639 -0.21 5.08 -7.58
CA ILE A 639 -0.25 3.91 -8.47
C ILE A 639 -1.17 2.82 -7.94
N LEU A 640 -1.22 2.63 -6.61
CA LEU A 640 -2.15 1.70 -5.98
C LEU A 640 -3.59 2.18 -6.10
N LEU A 641 -3.86 3.46 -5.80
CA LEU A 641 -5.19 4.05 -5.99
C LEU A 641 -5.67 3.92 -7.43
N LEU A 642 -4.79 4.16 -8.40
CA LEU A 642 -5.09 4.00 -9.82
C LEU A 642 -5.60 2.58 -10.12
N ALA A 643 -4.84 1.55 -9.75
CA ALA A 643 -5.18 0.16 -10.02
C ALA A 643 -6.46 -0.28 -9.30
N LEU A 644 -6.59 0.10 -8.02
CA LEU A 644 -7.76 -0.23 -7.21
C LEU A 644 -9.02 0.46 -7.73
N LEU A 645 -8.92 1.73 -8.07
CA LEU A 645 -10.06 2.52 -8.51
C LEU A 645 -10.57 2.04 -9.88
N PHE A 646 -9.68 1.81 -10.83
CA PHE A 646 -10.10 1.25 -12.13
C PHE A 646 -10.69 -0.14 -12.00
N GLY A 647 -10.15 -0.99 -11.12
CA GLY A 647 -10.72 -2.30 -10.83
C GLY A 647 -12.14 -2.18 -10.30
N LEU A 648 -12.33 -1.45 -9.20
CA LEU A 648 -13.62 -1.34 -8.49
C LEU A 648 -14.66 -0.49 -9.20
N SER A 649 -14.27 0.61 -9.86
CA SER A 649 -15.22 1.48 -10.58
C SER A 649 -15.82 0.79 -11.79
N THR A 650 -15.01 -0.01 -12.50
CA THR A 650 -15.47 -0.73 -13.72
C THR A 650 -16.56 -1.74 -13.40
N ASP A 651 -16.55 -2.36 -12.23
CA ASP A 651 -17.51 -3.40 -11.81
C ASP A 651 -18.94 -2.91 -11.83
N TYR A 652 -19.17 -1.77 -11.23
CA TYR A 652 -20.51 -1.19 -11.17
C TYR A 652 -20.96 -0.62 -12.53
N GLU A 653 -20.02 -0.16 -13.35
CA GLU A 653 -20.34 0.26 -14.71
C GLU A 653 -20.79 -0.94 -15.55
N VAL A 654 -20.09 -2.08 -15.42
CA VAL A 654 -20.51 -3.34 -16.05
C VAL A 654 -21.92 -3.72 -15.63
N PHE A 655 -22.26 -3.58 -14.35
CA PHE A 655 -23.59 -3.89 -13.85
C PHE A 655 -24.66 -2.97 -14.42
N LEU A 656 -24.45 -1.65 -14.40
CA LEU A 656 -25.36 -0.64 -14.92
C LEU A 656 -25.59 -0.80 -16.43
N VAL A 657 -24.48 -0.85 -17.20
CA VAL A 657 -24.53 -0.94 -18.67
C VAL A 657 -25.15 -2.27 -19.13
N SER A 658 -24.89 -3.37 -18.43
CA SER A 658 -25.52 -4.66 -18.73
C SER A 658 -27.05 -4.58 -18.59
N ARG A 659 -27.54 -3.88 -17.57
CA ARG A 659 -28.97 -3.70 -17.35
C ARG A 659 -29.60 -2.78 -18.39
N ILE A 660 -28.92 -1.66 -18.73
CA ILE A 660 -29.36 -0.78 -19.81
C ILE A 660 -29.43 -1.55 -21.13
N LYS A 661 -28.44 -2.43 -21.42
CA LYS A 661 -28.42 -3.26 -22.62
C LYS A 661 -29.56 -4.25 -22.67
N GLU A 662 -29.92 -4.85 -21.52
CA GLU A 662 -31.08 -5.74 -21.42
C GLU A 662 -32.38 -5.01 -21.79
N GLU A 663 -32.58 -3.79 -21.27
CA GLU A 663 -33.76 -2.99 -21.58
C GLU A 663 -33.74 -2.48 -23.03
N TYR A 664 -32.56 -2.13 -23.56
CA TYR A 664 -32.41 -1.75 -24.97
C TYR A 664 -32.75 -2.87 -25.92
N ASN A 665 -32.38 -4.10 -25.61
CA ASN A 665 -32.75 -5.27 -26.40
C ASN A 665 -34.27 -5.54 -26.40
N LYS A 666 -35.03 -5.06 -25.38
CA LYS A 666 -36.48 -5.20 -25.28
C LYS A 666 -37.23 -4.09 -26.02
N THR A 667 -36.74 -2.85 -25.90
CA THR A 667 -37.46 -1.62 -26.30
C THR A 667 -36.96 -1.02 -27.62
N GLY A 668 -35.67 -1.23 -27.97
CA GLY A 668 -35.00 -0.56 -29.08
C GLY A 668 -34.81 0.96 -28.89
N ASN A 669 -35.26 1.51 -27.75
CA ASN A 669 -35.20 2.94 -27.47
C ASN A 669 -34.08 3.22 -26.48
N ASN A 670 -33.01 3.97 -26.88
CA ASN A 670 -31.86 4.24 -26.07
C ASN A 670 -32.21 5.04 -24.80
N ASP A 671 -32.99 6.10 -24.94
CA ASP A 671 -33.32 7.01 -23.82
C ASP A 671 -34.17 6.32 -22.73
N GLU A 672 -35.20 5.56 -23.17
CA GLU A 672 -36.04 4.80 -22.25
C GLU A 672 -35.24 3.71 -21.56
N SER A 673 -34.34 3.04 -22.30
CA SER A 673 -33.48 1.98 -21.74
C SER A 673 -32.51 2.52 -20.68
N ILE A 674 -31.95 3.72 -20.88
CA ILE A 674 -31.10 4.39 -19.87
C ILE A 674 -31.96 4.69 -18.63
N ALA A 675 -33.14 5.26 -18.78
CA ALA A 675 -33.99 5.65 -17.66
C ALA A 675 -34.49 4.41 -16.87
N GLU A 676 -34.89 3.33 -17.56
CA GLU A 676 -35.31 2.06 -16.94
C GLU A 676 -34.11 1.34 -16.26
N GLY A 677 -32.96 1.32 -16.92
CA GLY A 677 -31.73 0.75 -16.37
C GLY A 677 -31.33 1.43 -15.06
N MET A 678 -31.33 2.76 -15.03
CA MET A 678 -31.06 3.55 -13.84
C MET A 678 -32.11 3.35 -12.74
N GLU A 679 -33.41 3.24 -13.10
CA GLU A 679 -34.46 2.97 -12.12
C GLU A 679 -34.25 1.65 -11.41
N LYS A 680 -33.88 0.59 -12.15
CA LYS A 680 -33.72 -0.77 -11.63
C LYS A 680 -32.41 -0.98 -10.88
N THR A 681 -31.35 -0.25 -11.22
CA THR A 681 -30.01 -0.45 -10.64
C THR A 681 -29.60 0.64 -9.67
N GLY A 682 -30.11 1.86 -9.79
CA GLY A 682 -29.72 3.02 -9.01
C GLY A 682 -29.73 2.80 -7.49
N PRO A 683 -30.84 2.29 -6.90
CA PRO A 683 -30.88 2.04 -5.46
C PRO A 683 -29.81 1.03 -4.99
N LEU A 684 -29.57 -0.02 -5.78
CA LEU A 684 -28.62 -1.06 -5.43
C LEU A 684 -27.18 -0.56 -5.53
N ILE A 685 -26.84 0.13 -6.62
CA ILE A 685 -25.53 0.73 -6.84
C ILE A 685 -25.23 1.78 -5.76
N THR A 686 -26.21 2.61 -5.40
CA THR A 686 -26.04 3.60 -4.33
C THR A 686 -25.81 2.94 -2.98
N GLY A 687 -26.57 1.89 -2.66
CA GLY A 687 -26.38 1.13 -1.43
C GLY A 687 -24.99 0.50 -1.35
N ALA A 688 -24.51 -0.12 -2.42
CA ALA A 688 -23.18 -0.68 -2.54
C ALA A 688 -22.08 0.41 -2.42
N ALA A 689 -22.27 1.55 -3.09
CA ALA A 689 -21.33 2.66 -3.01
C ALA A 689 -21.24 3.27 -1.59
N ILE A 690 -22.37 3.41 -0.89
CA ILE A 690 -22.38 3.86 0.52
C ILE A 690 -21.61 2.87 1.40
N LEU A 691 -21.80 1.57 1.18
CA LEU A 691 -21.10 0.53 1.92
C LEU A 691 -19.60 0.59 1.67
N MET A 692 -19.18 0.64 0.40
CA MET A 692 -17.77 0.75 0.04
C MET A 692 -17.14 2.04 0.54
N PHE A 693 -17.84 3.17 0.40
CA PHE A 693 -17.41 4.44 0.98
C PHE A 693 -17.17 4.31 2.49
N ALA A 694 -18.10 3.70 3.21
CA ALA A 694 -17.98 3.51 4.65
C ALA A 694 -16.81 2.61 5.04
N VAL A 695 -16.57 1.52 4.28
CA VAL A 695 -15.41 0.64 4.47
C VAL A 695 -14.12 1.42 4.32
N PHE A 696 -13.91 2.10 3.19
CA PHE A 696 -12.66 2.81 2.92
C PHE A 696 -12.50 4.07 3.79
N ALA A 697 -13.60 4.77 4.11
CA ALA A 697 -13.57 5.88 5.06
C ALA A 697 -13.12 5.43 6.45
N GLY A 698 -13.49 4.22 6.89
CA GLY A 698 -12.99 3.66 8.15
C GLY A 698 -11.47 3.47 8.16
N PHE A 699 -10.87 3.07 7.03
CA PHE A 699 -9.41 2.98 6.90
C PHE A 699 -8.72 4.35 6.93
N ALA A 700 -9.40 5.44 6.56
CA ALA A 700 -8.87 6.79 6.70
C ALA A 700 -8.63 7.20 8.17
N PHE A 701 -9.22 6.51 9.13
CA PHE A 701 -9.03 6.71 10.57
C PHE A 701 -8.09 5.69 11.23
N SER A 702 -7.34 4.94 10.44
CA SER A 702 -6.42 3.89 10.94
C SER A 702 -5.31 4.41 11.86
N GLY A 703 -4.84 5.64 11.67
CA GLY A 703 -3.67 6.20 12.38
C GLY A 703 -2.34 5.92 11.69
N ALA A 704 -2.29 5.01 10.72
CA ALA A 704 -1.10 4.75 9.89
C ALA A 704 -1.23 5.54 8.57
N LEU A 705 -0.36 6.53 8.35
CA LEU A 705 -0.49 7.49 7.25
C LEU A 705 -0.64 6.84 5.85
N PRO A 706 0.12 5.78 5.48
CA PRO A 706 -0.08 5.13 4.19
C PRO A 706 -1.49 4.55 4.01
N ILE A 707 -2.02 3.90 5.06
CA ILE A 707 -3.37 3.31 5.07
C ILE A 707 -4.43 4.41 5.06
N GLN A 708 -4.20 5.51 5.78
CA GLN A 708 -5.09 6.68 5.78
C GLN A 708 -5.21 7.30 4.40
N MET A 709 -4.08 7.53 3.71
CA MET A 709 -4.07 8.08 2.34
C MET A 709 -4.80 7.16 1.36
N LEU A 710 -4.56 5.84 1.42
CA LEU A 710 -5.25 4.85 0.57
C LEU A 710 -6.75 4.78 0.90
N GLY A 711 -7.11 4.68 2.17
CA GLY A 711 -8.50 4.61 2.62
C GLY A 711 -9.29 5.86 2.25
N PHE A 712 -8.77 7.04 2.54
CA PHE A 712 -9.37 8.32 2.18
C PHE A 712 -9.48 8.49 0.66
N GLY A 713 -8.39 8.24 -0.06
CA GLY A 713 -8.37 8.32 -1.52
C GLY A 713 -9.42 7.41 -2.15
N MET A 714 -9.54 6.16 -1.70
CA MET A 714 -10.57 5.22 -2.16
C MET A 714 -11.98 5.68 -1.80
N ALA A 715 -12.22 6.18 -0.59
CA ALA A 715 -13.52 6.70 -0.19
C ALA A 715 -13.95 7.88 -1.08
N VAL A 716 -13.06 8.86 -1.30
CA VAL A 716 -13.30 9.99 -2.19
C VAL A 716 -13.56 9.52 -3.61
N ALA A 717 -12.76 8.61 -4.12
CA ALA A 717 -12.91 8.07 -5.46
C ALA A 717 -14.26 7.41 -5.67
N ILE A 718 -14.70 6.57 -4.72
CA ILE A 718 -16.01 5.90 -4.76
C ILE A 718 -17.14 6.93 -4.66
N ALA A 719 -17.00 7.96 -3.83
CA ALA A 719 -18.00 9.02 -3.72
C ALA A 719 -18.13 9.79 -5.05
N LEU A 720 -17.02 10.18 -5.68
CA LEU A 720 -17.01 10.85 -6.98
C LEU A 720 -17.57 9.96 -8.09
N ASP A 721 -17.18 8.70 -8.11
CA ASP A 721 -17.63 7.74 -9.11
C ASP A 721 -19.12 7.46 -8.98
N ALA A 722 -19.61 7.16 -7.77
CA ALA A 722 -21.02 6.86 -7.54
C ALA A 722 -21.93 8.08 -7.80
N THR A 723 -21.47 9.29 -7.48
CA THR A 723 -22.28 10.52 -7.63
C THR A 723 -22.06 11.18 -8.99
N VAL A 724 -20.87 11.72 -9.25
CA VAL A 724 -20.62 12.54 -10.44
C VAL A 724 -20.57 11.65 -11.70
N VAL A 725 -19.81 10.58 -11.68
CA VAL A 725 -19.61 9.76 -12.89
C VAL A 725 -20.90 8.99 -13.22
N ARG A 726 -21.45 8.23 -12.31
CA ARG A 726 -22.60 7.33 -12.60
C ARG A 726 -23.93 8.02 -12.65
N MET A 727 -24.19 8.97 -11.74
CA MET A 727 -25.49 9.66 -11.71
C MET A 727 -25.62 10.74 -12.77
N PHE A 728 -24.51 11.35 -13.22
CA PHE A 728 -24.54 12.43 -14.22
C PHE A 728 -23.85 12.02 -15.52
N LEU A 729 -22.55 11.70 -15.49
CA LEU A 729 -21.75 11.55 -16.71
C LEU A 729 -22.15 10.34 -17.52
N VAL A 730 -22.40 9.18 -16.94
CA VAL A 730 -22.71 7.94 -17.67
C VAL A 730 -24.05 8.07 -18.43
N PRO A 731 -25.20 8.45 -17.81
CA PRO A 731 -26.45 8.60 -18.52
C PRO A 731 -26.39 9.65 -19.63
N VAL A 732 -25.71 10.78 -19.36
CA VAL A 732 -25.59 11.89 -20.32
C VAL A 732 -24.71 11.50 -21.51
N ALA A 733 -23.57 10.86 -21.27
CA ALA A 733 -22.68 10.38 -22.32
C ALA A 733 -23.35 9.30 -23.17
N MET A 734 -24.09 8.36 -22.56
CA MET A 734 -24.86 7.36 -23.29
C MET A 734 -26.02 7.96 -24.11
N LYS A 735 -26.63 9.06 -23.63
CA LYS A 735 -27.63 9.82 -24.40
C LYS A 735 -27.01 10.46 -25.64
N LEU A 736 -25.85 11.10 -25.49
CA LEU A 736 -25.14 11.76 -26.58
C LEU A 736 -24.65 10.79 -27.65
N LEU A 737 -24.12 9.64 -27.21
CA LEU A 737 -23.68 8.58 -28.14
C LEU A 737 -24.85 7.84 -28.81
N GLY A 738 -26.05 7.84 -28.22
CA GLY A 738 -27.23 7.24 -28.80
C GLY A 738 -27.05 5.78 -29.22
N ARG A 739 -27.33 5.48 -30.49
CA ARG A 739 -27.17 4.13 -31.06
C ARG A 739 -25.71 3.69 -31.16
N MET A 740 -24.76 4.61 -31.22
CA MET A 740 -23.31 4.32 -31.29
C MET A 740 -22.80 3.59 -30.04
N ASN A 741 -23.50 3.68 -28.89
CA ASN A 741 -23.17 2.87 -27.70
C ASN A 741 -23.07 1.36 -28.00
N TRP A 742 -23.81 0.88 -28.97
CA TRP A 742 -23.95 -0.53 -29.29
C TRP A 742 -23.20 -0.95 -30.55
N TRP A 743 -22.37 -0.03 -31.09
CA TRP A 743 -21.60 -0.27 -32.32
C TRP A 743 -20.44 -1.23 -32.09
N PHE A 744 -20.35 -2.24 -32.98
CA PHE A 744 -19.25 -3.18 -33.03
C PHE A 744 -18.95 -3.56 -34.50
N PRO A 745 -17.67 -3.61 -34.97
CA PRO A 745 -17.31 -3.97 -36.31
C PRO A 745 -17.85 -5.37 -36.70
N GLY A 746 -18.40 -5.51 -37.91
CA GLY A 746 -18.90 -6.78 -38.44
C GLY A 746 -20.35 -7.17 -38.03
N ARG A 747 -21.04 -6.32 -37.28
CA ARG A 747 -22.47 -6.56 -36.92
C ARG A 747 -23.37 -5.58 -37.67
N SER A 748 -24.19 -6.07 -38.62
CA SER A 748 -25.19 -5.23 -39.25
C SER A 748 -26.24 -4.82 -38.21
N GLN A 749 -26.61 -3.52 -38.18
CA GLN A 749 -27.56 -2.94 -37.21
C GLN A 749 -28.98 -3.53 -37.32
N VAL A 750 -29.22 -4.38 -38.29
CA VAL A 750 -30.57 -4.96 -38.62
C VAL A 750 -30.95 -6.15 -37.73
N GLU A 751 -29.99 -6.84 -37.10
CA GLU A 751 -30.31 -7.99 -36.22
C GLU A 751 -30.79 -7.60 -34.81
N ALA A 752 -30.72 -6.34 -34.42
CA ALA A 752 -31.11 -5.88 -33.09
C ALA A 752 -32.61 -5.63 -32.91
N VAL A 753 -33.41 -5.74 -33.93
CA VAL A 753 -34.86 -5.44 -33.89
C VAL A 753 -35.71 -6.61 -34.50
N GLN A 754 -35.34 -7.85 -34.25
CA GLN A 754 -36.33 -8.90 -34.34
C GLN A 754 -37.04 -9.07 -32.99
N VAL A 755 -37.94 -8.16 -32.71
CA VAL A 755 -39.04 -8.37 -31.77
C VAL A 755 -39.78 -9.61 -32.19
N ARG A 756 -39.68 -10.68 -31.40
CA ARG A 756 -40.64 -11.77 -31.49
C ARG A 756 -42.02 -11.15 -31.29
N LYS A 757 -42.76 -10.98 -32.36
CA LYS A 757 -44.21 -10.78 -32.28
C LYS A 757 -44.78 -11.90 -31.42
N PRO A 758 -45.65 -11.64 -30.44
CA PRO A 758 -46.35 -12.70 -29.77
C PRO A 758 -47.13 -13.48 -30.83
N LEU A 759 -46.96 -14.79 -30.87
CA LEU A 759 -47.86 -15.70 -31.59
C LEU A 759 -49.26 -15.44 -31.05
N SER A 760 -50.05 -14.70 -31.79
CA SER A 760 -51.48 -14.61 -31.58
C SER A 760 -52.04 -16.01 -31.73
N ASN A 761 -52.78 -16.47 -30.73
CA ASN A 761 -53.58 -17.71 -30.73
C ASN A 761 -54.30 -17.91 -32.05
N GLN A 762 -54.07 -19.04 -32.66
CA GLN A 762 -55.07 -19.80 -33.37
C GLN A 762 -55.25 -21.13 -32.66
#